data_8b5f949ce8e8084aa4939ad7032a4946
#
_entry.id   8b5f949ce8e8084aa4939ad7032a4946
#
_cell.length_a   1.000
_cell.length_b   1.000
_cell.length_c   1.000
_cell.angle_alpha   90.00
_cell.angle_beta   90.00
_cell.angle_gamma   90.00
#
_symmetry.space_group_name_H-M   'P 1'
#
loop_
_entity.id
_entity.type
_entity.pdbx_description
1 polymer ?
#
loop_
_entity_poly.entity_id
_entity_poly.type
_entity_poly.pdbx_seq_one_letter_code
_entity_poly.pdbx_strand_id
1 'polypeptide(L)'
;MRLFKTFCLSLLLILTFALPVAAVDSLKDLKLDVKKFRLNNGMLFLVVERHTTPQVACRVAIRAGSALDQNGKTGMAHMLEHMLFKGTKNFGTLDHIRDQELQEKIEAAYQVVLEEQHKRSPNPEIINARLAEMQKLRQEVLPVFVPQAFSTQLSRNGAIHINAYTTPDQTQYFMSMPSDIIEQWFSMAGEQIFEPAFREFYVEKEVIQREWGYRYVGNPGGAAWLDLHSLAYTAHPYRNPTIGWESDIAEFNTWDAIAFHQKYYTPNNAVCVLVGDITLEKARDLAEIYFGRYIKGGSAPERVTREPKQEGPRQSIRILKGARKPLVRIGFHGPEIGTKDFYALDILDMVLSYGRSARLTRELINKGLAQEAWAYNPDNRYAALLLLGGSPREAVELQNPDLTAEQKYQIDLKSCESLEALLLKEAEKFKTEPVSEQELKRIKKLIYRDLVEQIRSNEALAELLATQEIEIGWRYFVDYLEKIAEITPEEIKLAAIRYIEPNRKNTVYVIPGNEPETESEPYEENRAPKGPTAAKPALAVAPQVNFSIYPTPEGWKHPLSFKRKPKKIQFPQADILEVGKTTVFFLADNELPMIHLNLLVKAGTVDLPDNLTGLDELFERCLIRGGTKNFSPEEFATLLDENAVGLSVKVLEEQTTLTLSVLKEDWGKGLAFLTEILTQPGFDPGILTASKSQILTELRRQGGDAEAVAGRELMLQHFRNHPYGRDPLLALNTLPALTDQDLRQFLRTYFVPNNMVISVAGDIGREKLTADLHKLLQILPVSEKPVRNLAEPPENPPVLALVHKPGQSQSQVFLALPGLKRTHADYWKMDLLMDILGGEAGLLSQRLREELGLVYAGGFYQTYKWQTGLLIGYLSSRSDLTSETIQETVKIMNRLRTEVPAEELEQKRLAQLNSFVFSLDTPAALVDAYSRYYLRGEDLNTLEKIQEAYLTAGKKELEALAKRWLDQRKLQIVIVADKTTPIKRREGPEVTLEQDLKALAEKLGLPYQEIPLR
;
A
#
# COMPACT_ATOMS: atom_id res chain seq x y z
N MET A 1 -46.70 10.37 -56.96
CA MET A 1 -45.22 10.65 -56.94
C MET A 1 -44.73 11.52 -55.78
N ARG A 2 -45.58 12.15 -54.96
CA ARG A 2 -45.18 12.93 -53.73
C ARG A 2 -45.20 12.08 -52.48
N LEU A 3 -45.94 10.99 -52.42
CA LEU A 3 -45.99 10.08 -51.24
C LEU A 3 -44.80 9.10 -51.19
N PHE A 4 -44.10 8.83 -52.25
CA PHE A 4 -42.95 7.94 -52.30
C PHE A 4 -41.63 8.60 -51.93
N LYS A 5 -41.54 9.96 -52.04
CA LYS A 5 -40.35 10.73 -51.59
C LYS A 5 -40.31 10.93 -50.06
N THR A 6 -41.48 10.99 -49.42
CA THR A 6 -41.56 11.18 -47.95
C THR A 6 -41.25 9.88 -47.21
N PHE A 7 -41.57 8.73 -47.82
CA PHE A 7 -41.26 7.43 -47.22
C PHE A 7 -39.79 7.03 -47.33
N CYS A 8 -39.09 7.41 -48.37
CA CYS A 8 -37.64 7.23 -48.51
C CYS A 8 -36.81 8.19 -47.62
N LEU A 9 -37.31 9.40 -47.32
CA LEU A 9 -36.62 10.33 -46.42
C LEU A 9 -36.83 9.93 -44.95
N SER A 10 -37.96 9.33 -44.58
CA SER A 10 -38.20 8.81 -43.23
C SER A 10 -37.44 7.52 -42.96
N LEU A 11 -37.16 6.70 -43.97
CA LEU A 11 -36.34 5.50 -43.85
C LEU A 11 -34.84 5.83 -43.83
N LEU A 12 -34.40 6.97 -44.44
CA LEU A 12 -33.01 7.42 -44.36
C LEU A 12 -32.69 8.12 -43.04
N LEU A 13 -33.69 8.68 -42.31
CA LEU A 13 -33.50 9.28 -40.99
C LEU A 13 -33.54 8.26 -39.85
N ILE A 14 -34.07 7.04 -40.06
CA ILE A 14 -34.04 5.96 -39.08
C ILE A 14 -32.77 5.10 -39.22
N LEU A 15 -32.05 5.19 -40.35
CA LEU A 15 -30.78 4.45 -40.57
C LEU A 15 -29.51 5.21 -40.11
N THR A 16 -29.63 6.41 -39.56
CA THR A 16 -28.49 7.22 -39.12
C THR A 16 -28.31 7.25 -37.60
N PHE A 17 -29.10 6.48 -36.81
CA PHE A 17 -28.94 6.41 -35.37
C PHE A 17 -28.63 5.02 -34.84
N ALA A 18 -28.24 4.09 -35.69
CA ALA A 18 -27.60 2.84 -35.29
C ALA A 18 -26.12 2.91 -35.65
N LEU A 19 -25.37 3.84 -35.03
CA LEU A 19 -23.93 3.66 -34.90
C LEU A 19 -23.74 2.59 -33.82
N PRO A 20 -23.05 1.50 -34.13
CA PRO A 20 -22.88 0.43 -33.16
C PRO A 20 -22.12 0.94 -31.96
N VAL A 21 -22.50 0.46 -30.80
CA VAL A 21 -21.69 0.45 -29.59
C VAL A 21 -20.45 -0.40 -29.89
N ALA A 22 -19.52 0.16 -30.66
CA ALA A 22 -18.27 -0.50 -31.07
C ALA A 22 -17.23 -0.56 -29.93
N ALA A 23 -17.61 -0.16 -28.72
CA ALA A 23 -16.68 -0.10 -27.59
C ALA A 23 -16.70 -1.36 -26.69
N VAL A 24 -17.53 -2.34 -26.95
CA VAL A 24 -17.73 -3.50 -26.07
C VAL A 24 -17.34 -4.84 -26.73
N ASP A 25 -17.06 -4.87 -28.02
CA ASP A 25 -16.55 -6.08 -28.68
C ASP A 25 -15.09 -6.43 -28.33
N SER A 26 -14.43 -5.62 -27.52
CA SER A 26 -12.98 -5.63 -27.38
C SER A 26 -12.39 -6.53 -26.30
N LEU A 27 -13.19 -7.10 -25.39
CA LEU A 27 -12.64 -8.17 -24.51
C LEU A 27 -12.38 -9.47 -25.25
N LYS A 28 -13.09 -9.75 -26.33
CA LYS A 28 -12.75 -10.87 -27.23
C LYS A 28 -11.39 -10.67 -27.90
N ASP A 29 -10.93 -9.43 -27.98
CA ASP A 29 -9.61 -9.04 -28.48
C ASP A 29 -8.51 -9.11 -27.39
N LEU A 30 -8.88 -9.07 -26.10
CA LEU A 30 -7.97 -9.39 -25.01
C LEU A 30 -7.78 -10.91 -24.99
N LYS A 31 -6.70 -11.39 -25.58
CA LYS A 31 -6.31 -12.79 -25.66
C LYS A 31 -5.90 -13.38 -24.30
N LEU A 32 -6.73 -13.16 -23.28
CA LEU A 32 -6.48 -13.71 -21.97
C LEU A 32 -6.90 -15.18 -21.92
N ASP A 33 -5.94 -16.08 -22.05
CA ASP A 33 -6.14 -17.54 -22.03
C ASP A 33 -5.95 -18.07 -20.60
N VAL A 34 -7.03 -18.10 -19.81
CA VAL A 34 -7.02 -18.68 -18.46
C VAL A 34 -7.21 -20.18 -18.56
N LYS A 35 -6.13 -20.92 -18.44
CA LYS A 35 -6.12 -22.39 -18.40
C LYS A 35 -6.43 -22.87 -16.98
N LYS A 36 -7.08 -24.02 -16.85
CA LYS A 36 -7.42 -24.60 -15.55
C LYS A 36 -7.26 -26.11 -15.50
N PHE A 37 -6.92 -26.60 -14.32
CA PHE A 37 -7.00 -28.02 -13.99
C PHE A 37 -7.37 -28.22 -12.53
N ARG A 38 -7.76 -29.42 -12.18
CA ARG A 38 -8.11 -29.77 -10.79
C ARG A 38 -7.40 -31.06 -10.42
N LEU A 39 -6.76 -31.08 -9.26
CA LEU A 39 -6.15 -32.27 -8.70
C LEU A 39 -7.21 -33.25 -8.18
N ASN A 40 -6.83 -34.51 -7.98
CA ASN A 40 -7.72 -35.55 -7.45
C ASN A 40 -8.26 -35.24 -6.05
N ASN A 41 -7.51 -34.49 -5.23
CA ASN A 41 -7.93 -34.00 -3.93
C ASN A 41 -8.88 -32.80 -3.98
N GLY A 42 -9.20 -32.31 -5.17
CA GLY A 42 -10.16 -31.24 -5.39
C GLY A 42 -9.59 -29.83 -5.49
N MET A 43 -8.30 -29.61 -5.28
CA MET A 43 -7.69 -28.28 -5.39
C MET A 43 -7.73 -27.77 -6.84
N LEU A 44 -8.18 -26.54 -7.02
CA LEU A 44 -8.27 -25.89 -8.32
C LEU A 44 -7.00 -25.09 -8.61
N PHE A 45 -6.51 -25.18 -9.84
CA PHE A 45 -5.42 -24.36 -10.37
C PHE A 45 -5.92 -23.54 -11.56
N LEU A 46 -5.62 -22.25 -11.56
CA LEU A 46 -5.78 -21.33 -12.68
C LEU A 46 -4.37 -20.92 -13.15
N VAL A 47 -4.10 -20.99 -14.44
CA VAL A 47 -2.78 -20.70 -15.01
C VAL A 47 -2.94 -19.76 -16.20
N VAL A 48 -2.20 -18.67 -16.20
CA VAL A 48 -2.05 -17.75 -17.34
C VAL A 48 -0.59 -17.72 -17.75
N GLU A 49 -0.30 -18.21 -18.95
CA GLU A 49 1.06 -18.28 -19.48
C GLU A 49 1.47 -16.93 -20.08
N ARG A 50 2.54 -16.34 -19.55
CA ARG A 50 3.17 -15.11 -20.04
C ARG A 50 4.69 -15.27 -20.00
N HIS A 51 5.34 -15.33 -21.17
CA HIS A 51 6.76 -15.65 -21.31
C HIS A 51 7.64 -14.42 -21.60
N THR A 52 7.11 -13.21 -21.46
CA THR A 52 7.83 -11.95 -21.70
C THR A 52 8.95 -11.71 -20.68
N THR A 53 8.72 -12.08 -19.44
CA THR A 53 9.69 -11.97 -18.34
C THR A 53 9.77 -13.28 -17.58
N PRO A 54 10.97 -13.73 -17.13
CA PRO A 54 11.15 -15.04 -16.48
C PRO A 54 10.69 -15.00 -15.01
N GLN A 55 9.43 -14.67 -14.78
CA GLN A 55 8.81 -14.53 -13.45
C GLN A 55 7.41 -15.12 -13.42
N VAL A 56 6.97 -15.55 -12.23
CA VAL A 56 5.63 -16.09 -11.98
C VAL A 56 5.05 -15.45 -10.72
N ALA A 57 3.91 -14.80 -10.85
CA ALA A 57 3.09 -14.42 -9.70
C ALA A 57 2.34 -15.65 -9.21
N CYS A 58 2.53 -15.97 -7.94
CA CYS A 58 2.02 -17.18 -7.28
C CYS A 58 1.06 -16.80 -6.16
N ARG A 59 -0.12 -17.40 -6.15
CA ARG A 59 -1.13 -17.10 -5.13
C ARG A 59 -1.89 -18.35 -4.73
N VAL A 60 -2.12 -18.52 -3.41
CA VAL A 60 -3.05 -19.51 -2.87
C VAL A 60 -4.11 -18.77 -2.09
N ALA A 61 -5.37 -18.96 -2.48
CA ALA A 61 -6.53 -18.39 -1.81
C ALA A 61 -7.32 -19.50 -1.11
N ILE A 62 -7.67 -19.28 0.15
CA ILE A 62 -8.50 -20.16 0.96
C ILE A 62 -9.89 -19.55 1.09
N ARG A 63 -10.93 -20.34 0.82
CA ARG A 63 -12.34 -19.91 0.96
C ARG A 63 -12.75 -19.91 2.43
N ALA A 64 -12.00 -19.15 3.23
CA ALA A 64 -12.23 -18.92 4.65
C ALA A 64 -11.64 -17.56 5.05
N GLY A 65 -12.48 -16.68 5.52
CA GLY A 65 -12.16 -15.38 6.08
C GLY A 65 -12.89 -15.19 7.41
N SER A 66 -12.88 -13.97 7.94
CA SER A 66 -13.45 -13.69 9.27
C SER A 66 -14.96 -13.90 9.38
N ALA A 67 -15.70 -13.98 8.27
CA ALA A 67 -17.13 -14.33 8.30
C ALA A 67 -17.40 -15.76 8.77
N LEU A 68 -16.38 -16.61 8.78
CA LEU A 68 -16.43 -17.99 9.26
C LEU A 68 -15.89 -18.18 10.67
N ASP A 69 -15.42 -17.10 11.31
CA ASP A 69 -15.00 -17.12 12.72
C ASP A 69 -16.19 -17.43 13.63
N GLN A 70 -15.93 -18.19 14.67
CA GLN A 70 -16.93 -18.49 15.68
C GLN A 70 -17.10 -17.32 16.65
N ASN A 71 -18.30 -17.13 17.18
CA ASN A 71 -18.54 -16.17 18.26
C ASN A 71 -17.66 -16.53 19.50
N GLY A 72 -17.02 -15.53 20.09
CA GLY A 72 -16.04 -15.70 21.16
C GLY A 72 -14.62 -16.07 20.66
N LYS A 73 -14.41 -16.17 19.33
CA LYS A 73 -13.14 -16.50 18.67
C LYS A 73 -12.98 -15.71 17.37
N THR A 74 -13.56 -14.53 17.33
CA THR A 74 -13.47 -13.65 16.14
C THR A 74 -12.03 -13.19 15.92
N GLY A 75 -11.57 -13.16 14.66
CA GLY A 75 -10.18 -12.87 14.27
C GLY A 75 -9.30 -14.10 14.11
N MET A 76 -9.87 -15.32 14.23
CA MET A 76 -9.08 -16.56 14.08
C MET A 76 -8.56 -16.76 12.66
N ALA A 77 -9.32 -16.36 11.65
CA ALA A 77 -8.86 -16.37 10.25
C ALA A 77 -7.62 -15.48 10.07
N HIS A 78 -7.60 -14.30 10.67
CA HIS A 78 -6.47 -13.38 10.65
C HIS A 78 -5.27 -13.89 11.48
N MET A 79 -5.55 -14.50 12.62
CA MET A 79 -4.49 -15.16 13.42
C MET A 79 -3.77 -16.27 12.61
N LEU A 80 -4.52 -17.06 11.82
CA LEU A 80 -3.91 -18.07 10.96
C LEU A 80 -3.07 -17.46 9.83
N GLU A 81 -3.47 -16.32 9.28
CA GLU A 81 -2.64 -15.59 8.33
C GLU A 81 -1.23 -15.39 8.87
N HIS A 82 -1.09 -14.87 10.10
CA HIS A 82 0.20 -14.69 10.78
C HIS A 82 0.93 -16.02 11.06
N MET A 83 0.20 -17.01 11.52
CA MET A 83 0.79 -18.28 11.94
C MET A 83 1.42 -19.08 10.82
N LEU A 84 0.90 -18.97 9.58
CA LEU A 84 1.42 -19.76 8.47
C LEU A 84 2.81 -19.32 7.98
N PHE A 85 3.32 -18.15 8.43
CA PHE A 85 4.70 -17.72 8.20
C PHE A 85 5.71 -18.26 9.23
N LYS A 86 5.25 -18.92 10.30
CA LYS A 86 6.12 -19.43 11.39
C LYS A 86 6.82 -20.74 11.06
N GLY A 87 6.60 -21.27 9.86
CA GLY A 87 7.28 -22.45 9.34
C GLY A 87 6.52 -23.77 9.55
N THR A 88 7.21 -24.85 9.25
CA THR A 88 6.70 -26.24 9.27
C THR A 88 7.66 -27.15 10.06
N LYS A 89 7.45 -28.47 9.99
CA LYS A 89 8.45 -29.40 10.52
C LYS A 89 9.80 -29.33 9.82
N ASN A 90 9.84 -28.88 8.56
CA ASN A 90 11.01 -28.90 7.69
C ASN A 90 11.78 -27.57 7.66
N PHE A 91 11.19 -26.47 8.11
CA PHE A 91 11.84 -25.17 8.23
C PHE A 91 11.24 -24.34 9.36
N GLY A 92 12.03 -23.37 9.88
CA GLY A 92 11.65 -22.53 11.02
C GLY A 92 12.09 -23.11 12.36
N THR A 93 12.74 -24.27 12.36
CA THR A 93 13.32 -24.88 13.57
C THR A 93 14.57 -25.69 13.21
N LEU A 94 15.50 -25.81 14.17
CA LEU A 94 16.66 -26.70 14.09
C LEU A 94 16.34 -28.11 14.61
N ASP A 95 15.33 -28.24 15.47
CA ASP A 95 14.89 -29.50 16.07
C ASP A 95 13.36 -29.48 16.25
N HIS A 96 12.63 -30.01 15.28
CA HIS A 96 11.17 -29.95 15.29
C HIS A 96 10.51 -30.78 16.39
N ILE A 97 11.16 -31.85 16.83
CA ILE A 97 10.63 -32.70 17.91
C ILE A 97 10.68 -31.94 19.22
N ARG A 98 11.85 -31.38 19.57
CA ARG A 98 12.04 -30.57 20.77
C ARG A 98 11.15 -29.34 20.77
N ASP A 99 11.04 -28.66 19.58
CA ASP A 99 10.17 -27.50 19.40
C ASP A 99 8.71 -27.88 19.67
N GLN A 100 8.19 -28.94 19.05
CA GLN A 100 6.82 -29.38 19.24
C GLN A 100 6.54 -29.72 20.73
N GLU A 101 7.44 -30.45 21.42
CA GLU A 101 7.31 -30.75 22.86
C GLU A 101 7.19 -29.47 23.70
N LEU A 102 7.96 -28.43 23.35
CA LEU A 102 7.92 -27.15 24.08
C LEU A 102 6.62 -26.37 23.78
N GLN A 103 6.17 -26.33 22.53
CA GLN A 103 4.89 -25.68 22.17
C GLN A 103 3.71 -26.38 22.87
N GLU A 104 3.67 -27.70 22.92
CA GLU A 104 2.64 -28.46 23.65
C GLU A 104 2.64 -28.13 25.15
N LYS A 105 3.81 -27.96 25.78
CA LYS A 105 3.91 -27.55 27.18
C LYS A 105 3.45 -26.12 27.42
N ILE A 106 3.80 -25.22 26.52
CA ILE A 106 3.33 -23.81 26.55
C ILE A 106 1.81 -23.78 26.47
N GLU A 107 1.23 -24.52 25.51
CA GLU A 107 -0.22 -24.62 25.36
C GLU A 107 -0.88 -25.19 26.61
N ALA A 108 -0.36 -26.30 27.17
CA ALA A 108 -0.91 -26.89 28.38
C ALA A 108 -0.88 -25.93 29.59
N ALA A 109 0.17 -25.12 29.71
CA ALA A 109 0.26 -24.11 30.77
C ALA A 109 -0.80 -22.99 30.53
N TYR A 110 -1.01 -22.59 29.30
CA TYR A 110 -2.01 -21.55 28.95
C TYR A 110 -3.45 -22.04 29.15
N GLN A 111 -3.75 -23.30 28.86
CA GLN A 111 -5.07 -23.86 29.14
C GLN A 111 -5.44 -23.77 30.61
N VAL A 112 -4.45 -23.97 31.54
CA VAL A 112 -4.69 -23.73 32.95
C VAL A 112 -4.95 -22.25 33.27
N VAL A 113 -4.31 -21.32 32.57
CA VAL A 113 -4.59 -19.89 32.73
C VAL A 113 -6.03 -19.59 32.33
N LEU A 114 -6.48 -20.06 31.17
CA LEU A 114 -7.86 -19.88 30.70
C LEU A 114 -8.88 -20.48 31.63
N GLU A 115 -8.67 -21.74 32.08
CA GLU A 115 -9.54 -22.39 33.04
C GLU A 115 -9.65 -21.60 34.35
N GLU A 116 -8.53 -21.05 34.84
CA GLU A 116 -8.51 -20.27 36.06
C GLU A 116 -9.21 -18.91 35.89
N GLN A 117 -8.99 -18.21 34.74
CA GLN A 117 -9.64 -16.94 34.42
C GLN A 117 -11.16 -17.07 34.33
N HIS A 118 -11.66 -18.19 33.82
CA HIS A 118 -13.10 -18.42 33.67
C HIS A 118 -13.79 -18.86 34.96
N LYS A 119 -13.06 -19.06 36.08
CA LYS A 119 -13.67 -19.37 37.37
C LYS A 119 -14.39 -18.14 37.95
N ARG A 120 -15.42 -18.40 38.73
CA ARG A 120 -16.16 -17.31 39.40
C ARG A 120 -15.25 -16.48 40.34
N SER A 121 -14.18 -17.06 40.83
CA SER A 121 -13.17 -16.44 41.71
C SER A 121 -11.79 -16.89 41.23
N PRO A 122 -11.20 -16.25 40.21
CA PRO A 122 -9.89 -16.60 39.72
C PRO A 122 -8.82 -16.43 40.80
N ASN A 123 -7.83 -17.33 40.82
CA ASN A 123 -6.67 -17.22 41.71
C ASN A 123 -5.49 -16.59 40.93
N PRO A 124 -5.13 -15.32 41.22
CA PRO A 124 -4.02 -14.65 40.56
C PRO A 124 -2.66 -15.33 40.71
N GLU A 125 -2.42 -16.05 41.82
CA GLU A 125 -1.15 -16.75 42.06
C GLU A 125 -0.98 -17.91 41.06
N ILE A 126 -2.06 -18.65 40.76
CA ILE A 126 -2.03 -19.74 39.77
C ILE A 126 -1.79 -19.16 38.39
N ILE A 127 -2.54 -18.09 38.01
CA ILE A 127 -2.39 -17.42 36.73
C ILE A 127 -0.96 -16.94 36.54
N ASN A 128 -0.42 -16.17 37.49
CA ASN A 128 0.93 -15.62 37.43
C ASN A 128 2.00 -16.71 37.37
N ALA A 129 1.84 -17.79 38.14
CA ALA A 129 2.77 -18.92 38.12
C ALA A 129 2.82 -19.61 36.76
N ARG A 130 1.67 -19.81 36.10
CA ARG A 130 1.60 -20.42 34.78
C ARG A 130 2.12 -19.50 33.68
N LEU A 131 1.84 -18.21 33.74
CA LEU A 131 2.42 -17.20 32.79
C LEU A 131 3.95 -17.16 32.94
N ALA A 132 4.49 -17.22 34.16
CA ALA A 132 5.94 -17.32 34.40
C ALA A 132 6.54 -18.62 33.84
N GLU A 133 5.83 -19.76 33.98
CA GLU A 133 6.22 -21.02 33.35
C GLU A 133 6.26 -20.92 31.83
N MET A 134 5.24 -20.33 31.21
CA MET A 134 5.23 -20.08 29.77
C MET A 134 6.41 -19.22 29.30
N GLN A 135 6.73 -18.15 30.03
CA GLN A 135 7.90 -17.31 29.71
C GLN A 135 9.20 -18.10 29.75
N LYS A 136 9.37 -18.98 30.77
CA LYS A 136 10.54 -19.87 30.87
C LYS A 136 10.61 -20.84 29.68
N LEU A 137 9.51 -21.50 29.36
CA LEU A 137 9.44 -22.39 28.18
C LEU A 137 9.74 -21.68 26.86
N ARG A 138 9.25 -20.43 26.67
CA ARG A 138 9.59 -19.60 25.52
C ARG A 138 11.11 -19.37 25.42
N GLN A 139 11.82 -19.14 26.52
CA GLN A 139 13.29 -19.03 26.50
C GLN A 139 13.97 -20.36 26.11
N GLU A 140 13.36 -21.49 26.41
CA GLU A 140 13.87 -22.81 25.99
C GLU A 140 13.62 -23.08 24.48
N VAL A 141 12.67 -22.41 23.85
CA VAL A 141 12.41 -22.49 22.40
C VAL A 141 13.49 -21.75 21.60
N LEU A 142 13.99 -20.61 22.09
CA LEU A 142 14.90 -19.73 21.33
C LEU A 142 16.12 -20.45 20.71
N PRO A 143 16.81 -21.40 21.39
CA PRO A 143 17.94 -22.08 20.78
C PRO A 143 17.62 -22.98 19.59
N VAL A 144 16.37 -23.41 19.44
CA VAL A 144 15.93 -24.28 18.35
C VAL A 144 15.11 -23.53 17.28
N PHE A 145 14.65 -22.34 17.58
CA PHE A 145 13.85 -21.53 16.67
C PHE A 145 14.72 -20.81 15.61
N VAL A 146 14.25 -20.78 14.36
CA VAL A 146 14.87 -20.05 13.27
C VAL A 146 13.88 -18.99 12.80
N PRO A 147 14.06 -17.72 13.22
CA PRO A 147 13.13 -16.66 12.89
C PRO A 147 13.11 -16.38 11.38
N GLN A 148 11.95 -16.00 10.86
CA GLN A 148 11.76 -15.61 9.45
C GLN A 148 12.29 -16.60 8.41
N ALA A 149 12.40 -17.89 8.76
CA ALA A 149 13.00 -18.91 7.89
C ALA A 149 12.29 -19.01 6.53
N PHE A 150 10.96 -18.82 6.50
CA PHE A 150 10.15 -18.87 5.28
C PHE A 150 10.53 -17.75 4.31
N SER A 151 10.41 -16.51 4.74
CA SER A 151 10.70 -15.33 3.90
C SER A 151 12.19 -15.25 3.52
N THR A 152 13.08 -15.52 4.47
CA THR A 152 14.54 -15.50 4.23
C THR A 152 14.96 -16.49 3.13
N GLN A 153 14.45 -17.73 3.18
CA GLN A 153 14.81 -18.76 2.20
C GLN A 153 14.26 -18.42 0.80
N LEU A 154 13.06 -17.89 0.72
CA LEU A 154 12.44 -17.50 -0.54
C LEU A 154 13.11 -16.25 -1.12
N SER A 155 13.30 -15.20 -0.32
CA SER A 155 13.95 -13.95 -0.75
C SER A 155 15.39 -14.18 -1.21
N ARG A 156 16.15 -15.06 -0.54
CA ARG A 156 17.49 -15.47 -0.96
C ARG A 156 17.52 -16.02 -2.40
N ASN A 157 16.45 -16.69 -2.80
CA ASN A 157 16.31 -17.23 -4.15
C ASN A 157 15.54 -16.29 -5.10
N GLY A 158 15.22 -15.08 -4.66
CA GLY A 158 14.69 -13.99 -5.47
C GLY A 158 13.19 -13.82 -5.42
N ALA A 159 12.49 -14.42 -4.44
CA ALA A 159 11.09 -14.10 -4.21
C ALA A 159 10.94 -12.66 -3.72
N ILE A 160 9.91 -12.00 -4.20
CA ILE A 160 9.50 -10.66 -3.75
C ILE A 160 8.01 -10.63 -3.42
N HIS A 161 7.58 -9.56 -2.77
CA HIS A 161 6.17 -9.32 -2.37
C HIS A 161 5.58 -10.49 -1.59
N ILE A 162 6.41 -11.15 -0.74
CA ILE A 162 5.97 -12.24 0.13
C ILE A 162 5.04 -11.65 1.18
N ASN A 163 3.74 -11.96 1.07
CA ASN A 163 2.75 -11.41 1.98
C ASN A 163 1.47 -12.26 1.99
N ALA A 164 0.52 -11.87 2.85
CA ALA A 164 -0.82 -12.42 2.89
C ALA A 164 -1.81 -11.33 3.31
N TYR A 165 -3.10 -11.60 3.13
CA TYR A 165 -4.17 -10.80 3.71
C TYR A 165 -5.42 -11.64 3.97
N THR A 166 -6.20 -11.20 4.93
CA THR A 166 -7.50 -11.76 5.28
C THR A 166 -8.60 -10.73 5.06
N THR A 167 -9.68 -11.16 4.41
CA THR A 167 -10.92 -10.40 4.26
C THR A 167 -12.05 -11.14 5.02
N PRO A 168 -13.27 -10.62 5.04
CA PRO A 168 -14.38 -11.39 5.58
C PRO A 168 -14.59 -12.75 4.87
N ASP A 169 -14.27 -12.87 3.59
CA ASP A 169 -14.63 -14.03 2.78
C ASP A 169 -13.48 -14.98 2.46
N GLN A 170 -12.23 -14.52 2.58
CA GLN A 170 -11.06 -15.29 2.16
C GLN A 170 -9.77 -14.89 2.89
N THR A 171 -8.80 -15.80 2.88
CA THR A 171 -7.41 -15.54 3.23
C THR A 171 -6.53 -15.90 2.04
N GLN A 172 -5.64 -14.99 1.62
CA GLN A 172 -4.75 -15.21 0.48
C GLN A 172 -3.29 -15.10 0.89
N TYR A 173 -2.45 -15.99 0.35
CA TYR A 173 -0.99 -16.02 0.50
C TYR A 173 -0.37 -15.85 -0.88
N PHE A 174 0.55 -14.91 -1.04
CA PHE A 174 1.07 -14.57 -2.35
C PHE A 174 2.53 -14.13 -2.33
N MET A 175 3.16 -14.29 -3.48
CA MET A 175 4.48 -13.79 -3.79
C MET A 175 4.76 -13.89 -5.29
N SER A 176 5.82 -13.23 -5.75
CA SER A 176 6.36 -13.41 -7.09
C SER A 176 7.70 -14.13 -7.04
N MET A 177 7.87 -15.12 -7.92
CA MET A 177 9.05 -15.99 -7.99
C MET A 177 9.72 -15.92 -9.35
N PRO A 178 11.06 -16.00 -9.45
CA PRO A 178 11.72 -16.30 -10.71
C PRO A 178 11.31 -17.68 -11.23
N SER A 179 11.02 -17.77 -12.54
CA SER A 179 10.45 -19.00 -13.15
C SER A 179 11.38 -20.22 -13.13
N ASP A 180 12.70 -19.99 -13.05
CA ASP A 180 13.70 -21.06 -13.01
C ASP A 180 13.80 -21.77 -11.64
N ILE A 181 13.22 -21.18 -10.58
CA ILE A 181 13.18 -21.77 -9.23
C ILE A 181 11.74 -21.96 -8.71
N ILE A 182 10.75 -21.89 -9.56
CA ILE A 182 9.33 -21.98 -9.18
C ILE A 182 9.00 -23.25 -8.38
N GLU A 183 9.71 -24.35 -8.58
CA GLU A 183 9.55 -25.60 -7.84
C GLU A 183 9.74 -25.42 -6.34
N GLN A 184 10.61 -24.50 -5.90
CA GLN A 184 10.76 -24.15 -4.48
C GLN A 184 9.47 -23.60 -3.90
N TRP A 185 8.79 -22.73 -4.63
CA TRP A 185 7.51 -22.20 -4.18
C TRP A 185 6.50 -23.32 -3.95
N PHE A 186 6.36 -24.24 -4.89
CA PHE A 186 5.45 -25.39 -4.74
C PHE A 186 5.78 -26.22 -3.50
N SER A 187 7.09 -26.47 -3.24
CA SER A 187 7.55 -27.21 -2.07
C SER A 187 7.23 -26.49 -0.77
N MET A 188 7.50 -25.17 -0.70
CA MET A 188 7.29 -24.41 0.52
C MET A 188 5.82 -24.06 0.75
N ALA A 189 5.09 -23.63 -0.29
CA ALA A 189 3.69 -23.23 -0.16
C ALA A 189 2.79 -24.43 0.18
N GLY A 190 3.05 -25.62 -0.36
CA GLY A 190 2.28 -26.82 0.00
C GLY A 190 2.35 -27.10 1.51
N GLU A 191 3.55 -27.04 2.09
CA GLU A 191 3.72 -27.24 3.53
C GLU A 191 3.18 -26.06 4.36
N GLN A 192 3.45 -24.81 3.93
CA GLN A 192 2.95 -23.62 4.59
C GLN A 192 1.42 -23.69 4.78
N ILE A 193 0.71 -24.02 3.73
CA ILE A 193 -0.77 -24.01 3.72
C ILE A 193 -1.34 -25.23 4.48
N PHE A 194 -0.75 -26.42 4.34
CA PHE A 194 -1.39 -27.64 4.81
C PHE A 194 -0.68 -28.32 5.99
N GLU A 195 0.56 -27.95 6.32
CA GLU A 195 1.35 -28.53 7.42
C GLU A 195 2.02 -27.46 8.31
N PRO A 196 1.34 -26.36 8.71
CA PRO A 196 1.95 -25.32 9.54
C PRO A 196 2.25 -25.84 10.96
N ALA A 197 3.29 -25.29 11.59
CA ALA A 197 3.75 -25.75 12.89
C ALA A 197 3.29 -24.89 14.09
N PHE A 198 2.45 -23.90 13.92
CA PHE A 198 1.87 -23.06 15.00
C PHE A 198 2.88 -22.56 16.07
N ARG A 199 4.12 -22.23 15.66
CA ARG A 199 5.17 -21.71 16.55
C ARG A 199 4.89 -20.29 16.98
N GLU A 200 5.38 -19.92 18.17
CA GLU A 200 5.29 -18.54 18.68
C GLU A 200 3.86 -17.97 18.72
N PHE A 201 2.87 -18.82 18.87
CA PHE A 201 1.46 -18.41 18.85
C PHE A 201 1.17 -17.24 19.80
N TYR A 202 1.66 -17.32 21.04
CA TYR A 202 1.42 -16.28 22.05
C TYR A 202 2.22 -15.00 21.83
N VAL A 203 3.32 -15.06 21.07
CA VAL A 203 4.03 -13.86 20.61
C VAL A 203 3.19 -13.15 19.54
N GLU A 204 2.67 -13.90 18.56
CA GLU A 204 1.82 -13.36 17.52
C GLU A 204 0.49 -12.83 18.04
N LYS A 205 -0.09 -13.46 19.03
CA LYS A 205 -1.26 -12.95 19.75
C LYS A 205 -1.02 -11.54 20.31
N GLU A 206 0.13 -11.29 20.94
CA GLU A 206 0.54 -9.96 21.41
C GLU A 206 0.76 -8.97 20.25
N VAL A 207 1.25 -9.44 19.10
CA VAL A 207 1.39 -8.61 17.87
C VAL A 207 0.02 -8.18 17.37
N ILE A 208 -0.93 -9.12 17.28
CA ILE A 208 -2.31 -8.83 16.81
C ILE A 208 -3.03 -7.87 17.77
N GLN A 209 -2.85 -7.99 19.09
CA GLN A 209 -3.41 -7.03 20.04
C GLN A 209 -2.89 -5.61 19.81
N ARG A 210 -1.58 -5.44 19.53
CA ARG A 210 -1.00 -4.14 19.17
C ARG A 210 -1.52 -3.62 17.84
N GLU A 211 -1.68 -4.50 16.86
CA GLU A 211 -2.25 -4.17 15.55
C GLU A 211 -3.70 -3.69 15.69
N TRP A 212 -4.50 -4.35 16.54
CA TRP A 212 -5.85 -3.92 16.85
C TRP A 212 -5.90 -2.48 17.38
N GLY A 213 -5.02 -2.17 18.34
CA GLY A 213 -4.86 -0.82 18.86
C GLY A 213 -4.51 0.20 17.77
N TYR A 214 -3.57 -0.12 16.91
CA TYR A 214 -3.18 0.73 15.79
C TYR A 214 -4.33 0.94 14.79
N ARG A 215 -5.06 -0.12 14.45
CA ARG A 215 -6.14 -0.06 13.44
C ARG A 215 -7.37 0.69 13.93
N TYR A 216 -7.77 0.54 15.20
CA TYR A 216 -9.08 1.01 15.65
C TYR A 216 -9.03 2.07 16.76
N VAL A 217 -7.99 2.09 17.60
CA VAL A 217 -7.87 3.10 18.67
C VAL A 217 -7.19 4.36 18.14
N GLY A 218 -6.12 4.20 17.37
CA GLY A 218 -5.34 5.33 16.83
C GLY A 218 -5.75 5.82 15.45
N ASN A 219 -6.66 5.13 14.74
CA ASN A 219 -7.01 5.41 13.35
C ASN A 219 -8.49 5.79 13.19
N PRO A 220 -8.80 7.06 12.88
CA PRO A 220 -10.18 7.51 12.72
C PRO A 220 -10.96 6.78 11.63
N GLY A 221 -10.30 6.45 10.52
CA GLY A 221 -10.92 5.70 9.42
C GLY A 221 -11.27 4.27 9.82
N GLY A 222 -10.37 3.60 10.52
CA GLY A 222 -10.59 2.25 11.06
C GLY A 222 -11.69 2.23 12.12
N ALA A 223 -11.67 3.20 13.03
CA ALA A 223 -12.74 3.34 14.04
C ALA A 223 -14.12 3.56 13.40
N ALA A 224 -14.21 4.42 12.38
CA ALA A 224 -15.46 4.66 11.65
C ALA A 224 -15.95 3.40 10.91
N TRP A 225 -15.02 2.62 10.35
CA TRP A 225 -15.33 1.35 9.68
C TRP A 225 -15.89 0.31 10.66
N LEU A 226 -15.21 0.13 11.80
CA LEU A 226 -15.64 -0.77 12.88
C LEU A 226 -17.05 -0.43 13.37
N ASP A 227 -17.28 0.85 13.67
CA ASP A 227 -18.57 1.30 14.17
C ASP A 227 -19.67 1.13 13.13
N LEU A 228 -19.40 1.44 11.85
CA LEU A 228 -20.40 1.32 10.79
C LEU A 228 -20.83 -0.14 10.59
N HIS A 229 -19.90 -1.08 10.54
CA HIS A 229 -20.21 -2.50 10.35
C HIS A 229 -20.93 -3.07 11.57
N SER A 230 -20.47 -2.74 12.79
CA SER A 230 -21.14 -3.15 14.04
C SER A 230 -22.55 -2.60 14.17
N LEU A 231 -22.78 -1.38 13.66
CA LEU A 231 -24.07 -0.71 13.67
C LEU A 231 -25.02 -1.29 12.60
N ALA A 232 -24.50 -1.50 11.38
CA ALA A 232 -25.31 -1.89 10.24
C ALA A 232 -25.78 -3.35 10.34
N TYR A 233 -24.91 -4.26 10.76
CA TYR A 233 -25.23 -5.68 10.83
C TYR A 233 -25.59 -6.12 12.25
N THR A 234 -26.76 -6.77 12.39
CA THR A 234 -27.23 -7.32 13.67
C THR A 234 -26.96 -8.83 13.77
N ALA A 235 -26.99 -9.53 12.66
CA ALA A 235 -26.90 -10.98 12.61
C ALA A 235 -25.80 -11.52 11.65
N HIS A 236 -25.58 -10.83 10.54
CA HIS A 236 -24.57 -11.23 9.58
C HIS A 236 -23.14 -11.08 10.13
N PRO A 237 -22.22 -12.04 9.90
CA PRO A 237 -20.85 -12.00 10.43
C PRO A 237 -20.03 -10.77 10.00
N TYR A 238 -20.41 -10.05 8.95
CA TYR A 238 -19.74 -8.80 8.53
C TYR A 238 -19.79 -7.70 9.59
N ARG A 239 -20.54 -7.91 10.67
CA ARG A 239 -20.50 -7.05 11.86
C ARG A 239 -19.17 -7.09 12.60
N ASN A 240 -18.44 -8.21 12.49
CA ASN A 240 -17.20 -8.45 13.23
C ASN A 240 -16.01 -7.85 12.46
N PRO A 241 -15.06 -7.21 13.14
CA PRO A 241 -13.83 -6.80 12.51
C PRO A 241 -13.02 -8.03 12.07
N THR A 242 -12.35 -7.93 10.93
CA THR A 242 -11.55 -9.03 10.38
C THR A 242 -10.44 -9.48 11.34
N ILE A 243 -9.85 -8.54 12.07
CA ILE A 243 -8.83 -8.84 13.10
C ILE A 243 -9.41 -9.48 14.36
N GLY A 244 -10.75 -9.43 14.53
CA GLY A 244 -11.46 -9.90 15.73
C GLY A 244 -11.72 -8.81 16.76
N TRP A 245 -12.57 -9.12 17.74
CA TRP A 245 -12.79 -8.27 18.90
C TRP A 245 -11.63 -8.44 19.89
N GLU A 246 -11.27 -7.36 20.58
CA GLU A 246 -10.17 -7.34 21.54
C GLU A 246 -10.29 -8.42 22.63
N SER A 247 -11.50 -8.63 23.16
CA SER A 247 -11.82 -9.66 24.13
C SER A 247 -11.54 -11.07 23.60
N ASP A 248 -11.92 -11.33 22.36
CA ASP A 248 -11.75 -12.65 21.74
C ASP A 248 -10.26 -12.91 21.46
N ILE A 249 -9.53 -11.90 20.96
CA ILE A 249 -8.09 -11.98 20.74
C ILE A 249 -7.35 -12.27 22.07
N ALA A 250 -7.79 -11.67 23.18
CA ALA A 250 -7.19 -11.89 24.48
C ALA A 250 -7.28 -13.37 24.95
N GLU A 251 -8.27 -14.11 24.50
CA GLU A 251 -8.50 -15.51 24.84
C GLU A 251 -8.02 -16.53 23.80
N PHE A 252 -7.43 -16.09 22.68
CA PHE A 252 -6.92 -17.00 21.64
C PHE A 252 -5.96 -18.04 22.23
N ASN A 253 -6.10 -19.27 21.74
CA ASN A 253 -5.21 -20.38 22.06
C ASN A 253 -4.89 -21.20 20.81
N THR A 254 -3.82 -21.98 20.88
CA THR A 254 -3.32 -22.74 19.73
C THR A 254 -4.30 -23.82 19.27
N TRP A 255 -5.08 -24.42 20.18
CA TRP A 255 -6.04 -25.47 19.83
C TRP A 255 -7.17 -24.92 18.94
N ASP A 256 -7.64 -23.71 19.20
CA ASP A 256 -8.66 -23.07 18.37
C ASP A 256 -8.14 -22.79 16.96
N ALA A 257 -6.88 -22.34 16.85
CA ALA A 257 -6.23 -22.12 15.56
C ALA A 257 -6.06 -23.43 14.77
N ILE A 258 -5.62 -24.50 15.42
CA ILE A 258 -5.51 -25.83 14.82
C ILE A 258 -6.88 -26.31 14.34
N ALA A 259 -7.92 -26.16 15.16
CA ALA A 259 -9.27 -26.58 14.80
C ALA A 259 -9.81 -25.82 13.58
N PHE A 260 -9.57 -24.50 13.52
CA PHE A 260 -9.95 -23.68 12.36
C PHE A 260 -9.18 -24.09 11.11
N HIS A 261 -7.85 -24.30 11.22
CA HIS A 261 -7.01 -24.75 10.13
C HIS A 261 -7.48 -26.11 9.59
N GLN A 262 -7.67 -27.12 10.43
CA GLN A 262 -8.12 -28.46 10.03
C GLN A 262 -9.47 -28.44 9.33
N LYS A 263 -10.35 -27.50 9.70
CA LYS A 263 -11.67 -27.37 9.12
C LYS A 263 -11.66 -26.72 7.75
N TYR A 264 -10.90 -25.65 7.57
CA TYR A 264 -11.01 -24.80 6.38
C TYR A 264 -9.81 -24.86 5.44
N TYR A 265 -8.62 -25.23 5.91
CA TYR A 265 -7.40 -25.29 5.08
C TYR A 265 -7.25 -26.67 4.46
N THR A 266 -8.13 -26.95 3.52
CA THR A 266 -8.21 -28.23 2.82
C THR A 266 -8.10 -28.02 1.32
N PRO A 267 -7.52 -28.98 0.54
CA PRO A 267 -7.28 -28.79 -0.89
C PRO A 267 -8.52 -28.38 -1.70
N ASN A 268 -9.66 -28.97 -1.41
CA ASN A 268 -10.91 -28.67 -2.12
C ASN A 268 -11.55 -27.32 -1.71
N ASN A 269 -11.01 -26.65 -0.71
CA ASN A 269 -11.38 -25.29 -0.28
C ASN A 269 -10.34 -24.25 -0.67
N ALA A 270 -9.27 -24.67 -1.37
CA ALA A 270 -8.16 -23.84 -1.83
C ALA A 270 -8.15 -23.67 -3.35
N VAL A 271 -7.73 -22.51 -3.80
CA VAL A 271 -7.49 -22.16 -5.19
C VAL A 271 -6.05 -21.68 -5.34
N CYS A 272 -5.33 -22.22 -6.29
CA CYS A 272 -4.02 -21.73 -6.68
C CYS A 272 -4.11 -20.99 -8.00
N VAL A 273 -3.48 -19.82 -8.09
CA VAL A 273 -3.38 -19.01 -9.30
C VAL A 273 -1.91 -18.75 -9.61
N LEU A 274 -1.52 -19.04 -10.86
CA LEU A 274 -0.18 -18.84 -11.38
C LEU A 274 -0.27 -17.99 -12.64
N VAL A 275 0.40 -16.85 -12.66
CA VAL A 275 0.45 -15.95 -13.82
C VAL A 275 1.89 -15.62 -14.15
N GLY A 276 2.34 -15.94 -15.35
CA GLY A 276 3.71 -15.63 -15.79
C GLY A 276 4.38 -16.77 -16.57
N ASP A 277 5.70 -16.85 -16.46
CA ASP A 277 6.56 -17.76 -17.23
C ASP A 277 6.51 -19.20 -16.67
N ILE A 278 5.37 -19.81 -16.78
CA ILE A 278 5.11 -21.23 -16.43
C ILE A 278 4.10 -21.83 -17.41
N THR A 279 4.39 -23.04 -17.91
CA THR A 279 3.44 -23.76 -18.75
C THR A 279 2.43 -24.52 -17.92
N LEU A 280 1.24 -24.77 -18.48
CA LEU A 280 0.20 -25.58 -17.84
C LEU A 280 0.70 -26.99 -17.44
N GLU A 281 1.53 -27.61 -18.29
CA GLU A 281 2.09 -28.94 -18.02
C GLU A 281 3.00 -28.89 -16.78
N LYS A 282 3.98 -27.96 -16.77
CA LYS A 282 4.89 -27.80 -15.64
C LYS A 282 4.15 -27.48 -14.34
N ALA A 283 3.12 -26.61 -14.41
CA ALA A 283 2.30 -26.28 -13.24
C ALA A 283 1.55 -27.53 -12.72
N ARG A 284 1.02 -28.37 -13.61
CA ARG A 284 0.32 -29.61 -13.24
C ARG A 284 1.26 -30.62 -12.61
N ASP A 285 2.42 -30.87 -13.21
CA ASP A 285 3.40 -31.85 -12.71
C ASP A 285 3.88 -31.47 -11.30
N LEU A 286 4.21 -30.20 -11.09
CA LEU A 286 4.61 -29.70 -9.77
C LEU A 286 3.45 -29.75 -8.77
N ALA A 287 2.24 -29.40 -9.20
CA ALA A 287 1.06 -29.46 -8.34
C ALA A 287 0.75 -30.89 -7.87
N GLU A 288 0.86 -31.89 -8.74
CA GLU A 288 0.67 -33.31 -8.36
C GLU A 288 1.71 -33.74 -7.29
N ILE A 289 2.99 -33.35 -7.45
CA ILE A 289 4.04 -33.69 -6.49
C ILE A 289 3.82 -33.03 -5.14
N TYR A 290 3.58 -31.70 -5.13
CA TYR A 290 3.64 -30.89 -3.90
C TYR A 290 2.29 -30.64 -3.23
N PHE A 291 1.20 -30.60 -4.01
CA PHE A 291 -0.17 -30.39 -3.49
C PHE A 291 -1.05 -31.62 -3.58
N GLY A 292 -0.77 -32.57 -4.52
CA GLY A 292 -1.57 -33.78 -4.74
C GLY A 292 -1.56 -34.75 -3.55
N ARG A 293 -0.53 -34.70 -2.69
CA ARG A 293 -0.38 -35.56 -1.51
C ARG A 293 -1.37 -35.28 -0.37
N TYR A 294 -1.97 -34.09 -0.36
CA TYR A 294 -2.86 -33.68 0.73
C TYR A 294 -4.27 -34.23 0.55
N ILE A 295 -4.88 -34.59 1.68
CA ILE A 295 -6.18 -35.25 1.71
C ILE A 295 -7.29 -34.22 1.47
N LYS A 296 -8.24 -34.59 0.64
CA LYS A 296 -9.46 -33.83 0.46
C LYS A 296 -10.20 -33.68 1.80
N GLY A 297 -10.58 -32.46 2.16
CA GLY A 297 -11.37 -32.17 3.33
C GLY A 297 -12.86 -32.50 3.19
N GLY A 298 -13.59 -32.21 4.27
CA GLY A 298 -15.05 -32.31 4.28
C GLY A 298 -15.72 -31.44 3.22
N SER A 299 -17.01 -31.60 3.02
CA SER A 299 -17.77 -30.94 1.97
C SER A 299 -18.21 -29.53 2.39
N ALA A 300 -18.31 -28.66 1.40
CA ALA A 300 -18.99 -27.38 1.28
C ALA A 300 -18.72 -26.32 2.34
N PRO A 301 -18.51 -25.06 1.92
CA PRO A 301 -18.44 -23.93 2.84
C PRO A 301 -19.72 -23.80 3.65
N GLU A 302 -19.56 -23.47 4.93
CA GLU A 302 -20.69 -23.20 5.82
C GLU A 302 -21.49 -22.00 5.32
N ARG A 303 -22.81 -22.07 5.58
CA ARG A 303 -23.66 -20.91 5.31
C ARG A 303 -23.56 -19.96 6.48
N VAL A 304 -23.35 -18.68 6.17
CA VAL A 304 -23.41 -17.61 7.19
C VAL A 304 -24.86 -17.19 7.44
N THR A 305 -25.12 -16.67 8.62
CA THR A 305 -26.42 -16.10 8.98
C THR A 305 -26.71 -14.88 8.09
N ARG A 306 -27.92 -14.82 7.51
CA ARG A 306 -28.34 -13.68 6.70
C ARG A 306 -28.75 -12.52 7.57
N GLU A 307 -28.43 -11.30 7.13
CA GLU A 307 -28.90 -10.09 7.82
C GLU A 307 -30.42 -9.93 7.67
N PRO A 308 -31.18 -9.71 8.75
CA PRO A 308 -32.57 -9.35 8.66
C PRO A 308 -32.77 -7.95 8.07
N LYS A 309 -33.94 -7.72 7.49
CA LYS A 309 -34.28 -6.42 6.92
C LYS A 309 -34.24 -5.33 7.99
N GLN A 310 -33.54 -4.26 7.73
CA GLN A 310 -33.49 -3.11 8.63
C GLN A 310 -34.80 -2.30 8.56
N GLU A 311 -35.37 -1.95 9.71
CA GLU A 311 -36.65 -1.26 9.79
C GLU A 311 -36.52 0.25 10.02
N GLY A 312 -35.39 0.75 10.51
CA GLY A 312 -35.20 2.18 10.79
C GLY A 312 -33.74 2.61 10.66
N PRO A 313 -33.46 3.93 10.59
CA PRO A 313 -32.11 4.44 10.54
C PRO A 313 -31.36 4.17 11.84
N ARG A 314 -30.02 4.04 11.73
CA ARG A 314 -29.15 3.87 12.89
C ARG A 314 -28.02 4.90 12.80
N GLN A 315 -27.57 5.40 13.95
CA GLN A 315 -26.50 6.39 14.03
C GLN A 315 -25.59 6.13 15.23
N SER A 316 -24.29 6.38 15.03
CA SER A 316 -23.28 6.39 16.08
C SER A 316 -22.39 7.63 15.92
N ILE A 317 -21.96 8.20 17.05
CA ILE A 317 -21.00 9.31 17.11
C ILE A 317 -19.88 8.86 18.02
N ARG A 318 -18.67 8.85 17.47
CA ARG A 318 -17.43 8.55 18.21
C ARG A 318 -16.59 9.80 18.37
N ILE A 319 -16.29 10.16 19.61
CA ILE A 319 -15.27 11.16 19.92
C ILE A 319 -13.94 10.41 20.01
N LEU A 320 -12.99 10.72 19.13
CA LEU A 320 -11.72 10.02 19.05
C LEU A 320 -10.56 10.98 19.33
N LYS A 321 -9.80 10.70 20.40
CA LYS A 321 -8.54 11.39 20.69
C LYS A 321 -7.55 11.12 19.54
N GLY A 322 -6.85 12.14 19.08
CA GLY A 322 -5.91 12.01 17.93
C GLY A 322 -6.55 12.11 16.55
N ALA A 323 -7.88 12.09 16.41
CA ALA A 323 -8.52 12.47 15.16
C ALA A 323 -8.25 13.94 14.85
N ARG A 324 -7.78 14.22 13.65
CA ARG A 324 -7.40 15.59 13.23
C ARG A 324 -8.50 16.31 12.46
N LYS A 325 -9.48 15.58 11.96
CA LYS A 325 -10.62 16.07 11.19
C LYS A 325 -11.83 15.16 11.41
N PRO A 326 -13.04 15.71 11.34
CA PRO A 326 -14.23 14.91 11.41
C PRO A 326 -14.42 14.06 10.15
N LEU A 327 -15.03 12.88 10.31
CA LEU A 327 -15.34 11.94 9.25
C LEU A 327 -16.82 11.58 9.28
N VAL A 328 -17.41 11.41 8.10
CA VAL A 328 -18.77 10.89 7.88
C VAL A 328 -18.69 9.58 7.11
N ARG A 329 -19.43 8.57 7.56
CA ARG A 329 -19.64 7.30 6.85
C ARG A 329 -21.11 6.97 6.88
N ILE A 330 -21.68 6.61 5.72
CA ILE A 330 -23.07 6.22 5.54
C ILE A 330 -23.06 4.87 4.83
N GLY A 331 -23.81 3.90 5.33
CA GLY A 331 -23.95 2.57 4.72
C GLY A 331 -25.41 2.21 4.48
N PHE A 332 -25.71 1.67 3.32
CA PHE A 332 -26.99 1.09 2.95
C PHE A 332 -26.77 -0.39 2.61
N HIS A 333 -27.64 -1.28 3.10
CA HIS A 333 -27.57 -2.67 2.70
C HIS A 333 -27.77 -2.81 1.18
N GLY A 334 -26.76 -3.36 0.50
CA GLY A 334 -26.72 -3.54 -0.95
C GLY A 334 -27.21 -4.92 -1.39
N PRO A 335 -27.20 -5.20 -2.71
CA PRO A 335 -27.48 -6.51 -3.29
C PRO A 335 -26.31 -7.48 -3.18
N GLU A 336 -26.55 -8.76 -3.46
CA GLU A 336 -25.48 -9.74 -3.63
C GLU A 336 -24.73 -9.51 -4.95
N ILE A 337 -23.41 -9.76 -4.96
CA ILE A 337 -22.53 -9.67 -6.12
C ILE A 337 -23.10 -10.49 -7.31
N GLY A 338 -22.91 -10.01 -8.52
CA GLY A 338 -23.33 -10.67 -9.76
C GLY A 338 -24.81 -10.52 -10.09
N THR A 339 -25.60 -9.82 -9.25
CA THR A 339 -26.98 -9.46 -9.58
C THR A 339 -27.03 -8.21 -10.46
N LYS A 340 -28.10 -8.04 -11.19
CA LYS A 340 -28.30 -6.85 -12.05
C LYS A 340 -28.28 -5.56 -11.27
N ASP A 341 -28.87 -5.57 -10.07
CA ASP A 341 -28.88 -4.41 -9.17
C ASP A 341 -27.45 -4.09 -8.67
N PHE A 342 -26.59 -5.12 -8.48
CA PHE A 342 -25.19 -4.92 -8.11
C PHE A 342 -24.43 -4.12 -9.19
N TYR A 343 -24.52 -4.54 -10.45
CA TYR A 343 -23.89 -3.84 -11.58
C TYR A 343 -24.44 -2.41 -11.76
N ALA A 344 -25.72 -2.21 -11.49
CA ALA A 344 -26.34 -0.87 -11.54
C ALA A 344 -25.80 0.03 -10.44
N LEU A 345 -25.55 -0.49 -9.23
CA LEU A 345 -24.94 0.25 -8.13
C LEU A 345 -23.44 0.50 -8.33
N ASP A 346 -22.73 -0.41 -9.00
CA ASP A 346 -21.33 -0.18 -9.42
C ASP A 346 -21.21 1.03 -10.36
N ILE A 347 -22.10 1.13 -11.33
CA ILE A 347 -22.12 2.30 -12.20
C ILE A 347 -22.51 3.54 -11.41
N LEU A 348 -23.46 3.44 -10.49
CA LEU A 348 -23.91 4.56 -9.67
C LEU A 348 -22.78 5.12 -8.79
N ASP A 349 -22.05 4.27 -8.08
CA ASP A 349 -20.94 4.71 -7.23
C ASP A 349 -19.83 5.36 -8.06
N MET A 350 -19.56 4.81 -9.24
CA MET A 350 -18.57 5.37 -10.17
C MET A 350 -19.01 6.70 -10.77
N VAL A 351 -20.28 6.90 -11.10
CA VAL A 351 -20.81 8.22 -11.51
C VAL A 351 -20.67 9.23 -10.36
N LEU A 352 -20.86 8.78 -9.11
CA LEU A 352 -20.72 9.65 -7.95
C LEU A 352 -19.28 10.05 -7.69
N SER A 353 -18.33 9.11 -7.72
CA SER A 353 -17.00 9.35 -7.16
C SER A 353 -15.82 9.03 -8.08
N TYR A 354 -16.04 8.39 -9.23
CA TYR A 354 -14.93 7.95 -10.08
C TYR A 354 -14.62 8.90 -11.24
N GLY A 355 -13.34 9.24 -11.39
CA GLY A 355 -12.87 10.17 -12.40
C GLY A 355 -12.89 11.64 -11.94
N ARG A 356 -12.36 12.51 -12.79
CA ARG A 356 -12.21 13.95 -12.49
C ARG A 356 -13.52 14.70 -12.58
N SER A 357 -14.44 14.22 -13.40
CA SER A 357 -15.76 14.80 -13.63
C SER A 357 -16.88 14.15 -12.82
N ALA A 358 -16.51 13.31 -11.82
CA ALA A 358 -17.45 12.67 -10.92
C ALA A 358 -18.35 13.67 -10.18
N ARG A 359 -19.60 13.30 -9.92
CA ARG A 359 -20.60 14.23 -9.36
C ARG A 359 -20.17 14.77 -7.98
N LEU A 360 -19.67 13.93 -7.04
CA LEU A 360 -19.19 14.37 -5.73
C LEU A 360 -17.97 15.29 -5.84
N THR A 361 -17.05 15.00 -6.76
CA THR A 361 -15.91 15.89 -7.03
C THR A 361 -16.36 17.25 -7.49
N ARG A 362 -17.25 17.29 -8.47
CA ARG A 362 -17.75 18.54 -9.06
C ARG A 362 -18.60 19.34 -8.08
N GLU A 363 -19.56 18.69 -7.39
CA GLU A 363 -20.58 19.37 -6.59
C GLU A 363 -20.12 19.69 -5.17
N LEU A 364 -19.20 18.90 -4.60
CA LEU A 364 -18.78 19.07 -3.21
C LEU A 364 -17.31 19.49 -3.08
N ILE A 365 -16.37 18.77 -3.71
CA ILE A 365 -14.94 19.03 -3.52
C ILE A 365 -14.52 20.32 -4.25
N ASN A 366 -14.85 20.46 -5.53
CA ASN A 366 -14.47 21.64 -6.32
C ASN A 366 -15.15 22.93 -5.83
N LYS A 367 -16.35 22.81 -5.24
CA LYS A 367 -17.06 23.94 -4.61
C LYS A 367 -16.58 24.24 -3.17
N GLY A 368 -15.61 23.47 -2.65
CA GLY A 368 -15.07 23.65 -1.31
C GLY A 368 -16.07 23.39 -0.19
N LEU A 369 -17.06 22.53 -0.42
CA LEU A 369 -18.05 22.11 0.58
C LEU A 369 -17.56 20.89 1.37
N ALA A 370 -16.69 20.06 0.77
CA ALA A 370 -16.04 18.92 1.41
C ALA A 370 -14.54 18.90 1.07
N GLN A 371 -13.72 18.34 1.96
CA GLN A 371 -12.33 17.99 1.67
C GLN A 371 -12.27 16.67 0.91
N GLU A 372 -13.10 15.73 1.30
CA GLU A 372 -13.21 14.40 0.68
C GLU A 372 -14.70 14.04 0.57
N ALA A 373 -15.07 13.43 -0.54
CA ALA A 373 -16.41 12.86 -0.75
C ALA A 373 -16.28 11.70 -1.74
N TRP A 374 -16.85 10.55 -1.40
CA TRP A 374 -16.76 9.33 -2.21
C TRP A 374 -17.96 8.41 -2.00
N ALA A 375 -18.17 7.51 -2.95
CA ALA A 375 -19.08 6.38 -2.89
C ALA A 375 -18.29 5.10 -3.20
N TYR A 376 -18.76 3.95 -2.73
CA TYR A 376 -18.14 2.66 -2.97
C TYR A 376 -19.13 1.52 -2.81
N ASN A 377 -19.18 0.61 -3.79
CA ASN A 377 -19.97 -0.62 -3.78
C ASN A 377 -19.01 -1.82 -3.74
N PRO A 378 -18.74 -2.45 -2.59
CA PRO A 378 -17.71 -3.48 -2.47
C PRO A 378 -18.11 -4.83 -3.06
N ASP A 379 -17.17 -5.50 -3.71
CA ASP A 379 -17.25 -6.84 -4.30
C ASP A 379 -17.17 -7.95 -3.25
N ASN A 380 -18.08 -8.01 -2.29
CA ASN A 380 -18.08 -9.05 -1.29
C ASN A 380 -18.95 -10.25 -1.72
N ARG A 381 -18.58 -11.43 -1.24
CA ARG A 381 -19.34 -12.67 -1.52
C ARG A 381 -20.80 -12.60 -1.12
N TYR A 382 -21.10 -11.98 0.01
CA TYR A 382 -22.47 -11.75 0.49
C TYR A 382 -22.84 -10.27 0.33
N ALA A 383 -24.14 -10.00 0.43
CA ALA A 383 -24.65 -8.65 0.36
C ALA A 383 -23.91 -7.71 1.33
N ALA A 384 -23.21 -6.74 0.78
CA ALA A 384 -22.42 -5.76 1.50
C ALA A 384 -23.15 -4.42 1.63
N LEU A 385 -22.48 -3.41 2.16
CA LEU A 385 -23.01 -2.06 2.25
C LEU A 385 -22.59 -1.24 1.03
N LEU A 386 -23.54 -0.61 0.35
CA LEU A 386 -23.24 0.55 -0.48
C LEU A 386 -22.84 1.70 0.44
N LEU A 387 -21.65 2.22 0.26
CA LEU A 387 -21.01 3.19 1.13
C LEU A 387 -20.98 4.59 0.50
N LEU A 388 -21.27 5.60 1.32
CA LEU A 388 -20.97 6.99 1.04
C LEU A 388 -20.11 7.52 2.19
N GLY A 389 -19.13 8.36 1.87
CA GLY A 389 -18.27 8.90 2.92
C GLY A 389 -17.55 10.17 2.53
N GLY A 390 -16.93 10.79 3.51
CA GLY A 390 -16.12 11.98 3.29
C GLY A 390 -15.68 12.64 4.59
N SER A 391 -14.99 13.77 4.40
CA SER A 391 -14.60 14.70 5.45
C SER A 391 -15.13 16.09 5.10
N PRO A 392 -15.81 16.78 6.01
CA PRO A 392 -16.27 18.13 5.76
C PRO A 392 -15.09 19.10 5.58
N ARG A 393 -15.34 20.24 4.97
CA ARG A 393 -14.39 21.34 5.00
C ARG A 393 -14.20 21.80 6.44
N GLU A 394 -12.98 22.12 6.82
CA GLU A 394 -12.69 22.71 8.12
C GLU A 394 -13.45 24.05 8.27
N ALA A 395 -14.22 24.16 9.33
CA ALA A 395 -14.98 25.38 9.62
C ALA A 395 -14.01 26.51 10.00
N VAL A 396 -14.26 27.70 9.44
CA VAL A 396 -13.40 28.89 9.70
C VAL A 396 -13.40 29.26 11.18
N GLU A 397 -14.50 29.01 11.87
CA GLU A 397 -14.69 29.24 13.30
C GLU A 397 -13.67 28.47 14.16
N LEU A 398 -13.24 27.27 13.72
CA LEU A 398 -12.25 26.45 14.44
C LEU A 398 -10.85 27.08 14.50
N GLN A 399 -10.58 28.11 13.71
CA GLN A 399 -9.34 28.87 13.76
C GLN A 399 -9.27 29.80 14.99
N ASN A 400 -10.41 30.01 15.69
CA ASN A 400 -10.42 30.77 16.94
C ASN A 400 -9.84 29.91 18.09
N PRO A 401 -8.69 30.31 18.68
CA PRO A 401 -8.06 29.56 19.76
C PRO A 401 -8.87 29.57 21.07
N ASP A 402 -9.78 30.54 21.26
CA ASP A 402 -10.55 30.72 22.48
C ASP A 402 -11.80 29.82 22.58
N LEU A 403 -12.06 28.99 21.57
CA LEU A 403 -13.17 28.05 21.58
C LEU A 403 -12.98 26.96 22.64
N THR A 404 -14.04 26.74 23.44
CA THR A 404 -14.07 25.59 24.35
C THR A 404 -14.16 24.25 23.58
N ALA A 405 -13.79 23.15 24.24
CA ALA A 405 -13.91 21.81 23.68
C ALA A 405 -15.34 21.51 23.20
N GLU A 406 -16.36 21.90 24.00
CA GLU A 406 -17.78 21.74 23.63
C GLU A 406 -18.14 22.55 22.38
N GLN A 407 -17.66 23.79 22.26
CA GLN A 407 -17.93 24.62 21.07
C GLN A 407 -17.30 24.01 19.81
N LYS A 408 -16.07 23.50 19.91
CA LYS A 408 -15.41 22.81 18.79
C LYS A 408 -16.19 21.55 18.39
N TYR A 409 -16.60 20.74 19.36
CA TYR A 409 -17.43 19.56 19.13
C TYR A 409 -18.71 19.89 18.39
N GLN A 410 -19.44 20.94 18.81
CA GLN A 410 -20.71 21.36 18.18
C GLN A 410 -20.50 21.85 16.73
N ILE A 411 -19.38 22.53 16.45
CA ILE A 411 -19.01 22.98 15.11
C ILE A 411 -18.72 21.76 14.21
N ASP A 412 -17.92 20.80 14.69
CA ASP A 412 -17.59 19.60 13.96
C ASP A 412 -18.80 18.71 13.72
N LEU A 413 -19.68 18.55 14.71
CA LEU A 413 -20.94 17.82 14.59
C LEU A 413 -21.83 18.41 13.48
N LYS A 414 -22.03 19.73 13.51
CA LYS A 414 -22.80 20.44 12.49
C LYS A 414 -22.19 20.32 11.10
N SER A 415 -20.87 20.29 11.01
CA SER A 415 -20.14 20.09 9.75
C SER A 415 -20.38 18.67 9.20
N CYS A 416 -20.38 17.65 10.06
CA CYS A 416 -20.73 16.26 9.70
C CYS A 416 -22.18 16.15 9.20
N GLU A 417 -23.14 16.73 9.93
CA GLU A 417 -24.56 16.73 9.54
C GLU A 417 -24.79 17.41 8.18
N SER A 418 -24.07 18.52 7.94
CA SER A 418 -24.12 19.24 6.67
C SER A 418 -23.55 18.40 5.52
N LEU A 419 -22.41 17.73 5.72
CA LEU A 419 -21.82 16.85 4.71
C LEU A 419 -22.71 15.64 4.44
N GLU A 420 -23.27 15.00 5.48
CA GLU A 420 -24.23 13.90 5.30
C GLU A 420 -25.40 14.33 4.41
N ALA A 421 -26.02 15.48 4.70
CA ALA A 421 -27.13 15.99 3.91
C ALA A 421 -26.75 16.23 2.43
N LEU A 422 -25.53 16.72 2.17
CA LEU A 422 -25.00 16.92 0.82
C LEU A 422 -24.75 15.60 0.09
N LEU A 423 -24.13 14.62 0.74
CA LEU A 423 -23.87 13.29 0.17
C LEU A 423 -25.20 12.59 -0.18
N LEU A 424 -26.16 12.60 0.73
CA LEU A 424 -27.48 12.02 0.50
C LEU A 424 -28.21 12.73 -0.65
N LYS A 425 -28.17 14.05 -0.70
CA LYS A 425 -28.78 14.83 -1.79
C LYS A 425 -28.25 14.43 -3.15
N GLU A 426 -26.93 14.27 -3.29
CA GLU A 426 -26.35 13.85 -4.56
C GLU A 426 -26.70 12.39 -4.91
N ALA A 427 -26.69 11.49 -3.95
CA ALA A 427 -27.09 10.11 -4.17
C ALA A 427 -28.60 9.96 -4.48
N GLU A 428 -29.47 10.74 -3.86
CA GLU A 428 -30.91 10.71 -4.10
C GLU A 428 -31.33 11.28 -5.46
N LYS A 429 -30.50 12.13 -6.10
CA LYS A 429 -30.78 12.61 -7.47
C LYS A 429 -30.99 11.48 -8.46
N PHE A 430 -30.33 10.34 -8.31
CA PHE A 430 -30.50 9.19 -9.19
C PHE A 430 -31.95 8.63 -9.22
N LYS A 431 -32.74 8.90 -8.18
CA LYS A 431 -34.16 8.48 -8.14
C LYS A 431 -35.04 9.30 -9.06
N THR A 432 -34.69 10.56 -9.33
CA THR A 432 -35.49 11.50 -10.09
C THR A 432 -34.83 11.93 -11.40
N GLU A 433 -33.50 11.96 -11.44
CA GLU A 433 -32.68 12.38 -12.56
C GLU A 433 -31.85 11.18 -13.04
N PRO A 434 -32.28 10.44 -14.08
CA PRO A 434 -31.52 9.32 -14.63
C PRO A 434 -30.10 9.77 -15.06
N VAL A 435 -29.15 8.83 -14.97
CA VAL A 435 -27.82 9.03 -15.55
C VAL A 435 -27.95 9.32 -17.04
N SER A 436 -27.28 10.34 -17.53
CA SER A 436 -27.30 10.65 -18.97
C SER A 436 -26.56 9.57 -19.76
N GLU A 437 -26.94 9.36 -21.01
CA GLU A 437 -26.24 8.42 -21.90
C GLU A 437 -24.75 8.74 -22.06
N GLN A 438 -24.41 10.03 -21.97
CA GLN A 438 -23.03 10.49 -22.04
C GLN A 438 -22.23 10.10 -20.79
N GLU A 439 -22.79 10.32 -19.58
CA GLU A 439 -22.18 9.87 -18.32
C GLU A 439 -22.02 8.34 -18.30
N LEU A 440 -23.07 7.62 -18.71
CA LEU A 440 -23.03 6.16 -18.75
C LEU A 440 -21.95 5.65 -19.70
N LYS A 441 -21.86 6.19 -20.92
CA LYS A 441 -20.82 5.83 -21.89
C LYS A 441 -19.42 6.13 -21.35
N ARG A 442 -19.26 7.28 -20.71
CA ARG A 442 -17.99 7.68 -20.07
C ARG A 442 -17.57 6.65 -19.01
N ILE A 443 -18.45 6.31 -18.09
CA ILE A 443 -18.12 5.36 -17.00
C ILE A 443 -17.79 3.98 -17.56
N LYS A 444 -18.57 3.46 -18.49
CA LYS A 444 -18.28 2.17 -19.15
C LYS A 444 -16.90 2.14 -19.80
N LYS A 445 -16.47 3.25 -20.42
CA LYS A 445 -15.14 3.36 -21.03
C LYS A 445 -14.02 3.44 -19.97
N LEU A 446 -14.24 4.14 -18.88
CA LEU A 446 -13.29 4.19 -17.75
C LEU A 446 -13.12 2.80 -17.12
N ILE A 447 -14.21 2.08 -16.87
CA ILE A 447 -14.18 0.70 -16.38
C ILE A 447 -13.34 -0.19 -17.29
N TYR A 448 -13.56 -0.09 -18.60
CA TYR A 448 -12.79 -0.87 -19.58
C TYR A 448 -11.29 -0.56 -19.53
N ARG A 449 -10.91 0.71 -19.54
CA ARG A 449 -9.50 1.13 -19.45
C ARG A 449 -8.84 0.59 -18.18
N ASP A 450 -9.49 0.74 -17.04
CA ASP A 450 -8.92 0.38 -15.76
C ASP A 450 -8.75 -1.14 -15.62
N LEU A 451 -9.69 -1.87 -16.16
CA LEU A 451 -9.59 -3.32 -16.21
C LEU A 451 -8.40 -3.77 -17.09
N VAL A 452 -8.22 -3.14 -18.27
CA VAL A 452 -7.05 -3.40 -19.13
C VAL A 452 -5.75 -3.05 -18.41
N GLU A 453 -5.71 -1.93 -17.70
CA GLU A 453 -4.52 -1.54 -16.90
C GLU A 453 -4.23 -2.51 -15.75
N GLN A 454 -5.27 -2.97 -15.06
CA GLN A 454 -5.13 -3.92 -13.95
C GLN A 454 -4.56 -5.27 -14.39
N ILE A 455 -5.01 -5.80 -15.52
CA ILE A 455 -4.53 -7.10 -16.02
C ILE A 455 -3.12 -7.05 -16.64
N ARG A 456 -2.50 -5.90 -16.73
CA ARG A 456 -1.14 -5.74 -17.24
C ARG A 456 -0.11 -6.36 -16.31
N SER A 457 -0.29 -6.22 -15.00
CA SER A 457 0.58 -6.83 -13.99
C SER A 457 0.23 -8.30 -13.77
N ASN A 458 1.23 -9.17 -13.71
CA ASN A 458 1.05 -10.59 -13.36
C ASN A 458 0.44 -10.73 -11.95
N GLU A 459 0.87 -9.92 -11.00
CA GLU A 459 0.39 -9.94 -9.62
C GLU A 459 -1.08 -9.51 -9.52
N ALA A 460 -1.43 -8.39 -10.17
CA ALA A 460 -2.81 -7.88 -10.13
C ALA A 460 -3.78 -8.83 -10.85
N LEU A 461 -3.37 -9.46 -11.95
CA LEU A 461 -4.18 -10.48 -12.63
C LEU A 461 -4.34 -11.73 -11.76
N ALA A 462 -3.27 -12.18 -11.08
CA ALA A 462 -3.35 -13.33 -10.18
C ALA A 462 -4.28 -13.04 -9.00
N GLU A 463 -4.24 -11.83 -8.44
CA GLU A 463 -5.14 -11.37 -7.38
C GLU A 463 -6.59 -11.35 -7.83
N LEU A 464 -6.86 -10.71 -8.96
CA LEU A 464 -8.19 -10.64 -9.54
C LEU A 464 -8.81 -12.02 -9.74
N LEU A 465 -8.07 -12.94 -10.37
CA LEU A 465 -8.54 -14.31 -10.63
C LEU A 465 -8.78 -15.10 -9.33
N ALA A 466 -7.90 -14.95 -8.32
CA ALA A 466 -8.03 -15.63 -7.05
C ALA A 466 -9.23 -15.12 -6.25
N THR A 467 -9.36 -13.80 -6.12
CA THR A 467 -10.47 -13.15 -5.43
C THR A 467 -11.81 -13.54 -6.05
N GLN A 468 -11.91 -13.39 -7.34
CA GLN A 468 -13.14 -13.70 -8.07
C GLN A 468 -13.53 -15.17 -7.98
N GLU A 469 -12.55 -16.11 -8.06
CA GLU A 469 -12.86 -17.54 -7.93
C GLU A 469 -13.43 -17.89 -6.55
N ILE A 470 -12.98 -17.21 -5.50
CA ILE A 470 -13.49 -17.42 -4.13
C ILE A 470 -14.90 -16.84 -3.96
N GLU A 471 -15.14 -15.65 -4.46
CA GLU A 471 -16.37 -14.89 -4.21
C GLU A 471 -17.51 -15.37 -5.09
N ILE A 472 -17.30 -15.53 -6.39
CA ILE A 472 -18.37 -15.79 -7.35
C ILE A 472 -17.96 -16.77 -8.45
N GLY A 473 -16.67 -16.91 -8.74
CA GLY A 473 -16.08 -17.67 -9.85
C GLY A 473 -15.29 -16.77 -10.80
N TRP A 474 -14.06 -17.22 -11.19
CA TRP A 474 -13.11 -16.40 -11.97
C TRP A 474 -13.68 -15.85 -13.30
N ARG A 475 -14.70 -16.51 -13.88
CA ARG A 475 -15.34 -16.05 -15.10
C ARG A 475 -16.10 -14.74 -14.95
N TYR A 476 -16.48 -14.38 -13.73
CA TYR A 476 -17.13 -13.12 -13.44
C TYR A 476 -16.33 -11.94 -14.01
N PHE A 477 -15.01 -11.97 -13.88
CA PHE A 477 -14.13 -10.96 -14.46
C PHE A 477 -14.32 -10.80 -15.98
N VAL A 478 -14.44 -11.92 -16.73
CA VAL A 478 -14.62 -11.89 -18.17
C VAL A 478 -16.03 -11.40 -18.53
N ASP A 479 -17.02 -11.84 -17.79
CA ASP A 479 -18.44 -11.55 -18.04
C ASP A 479 -18.82 -10.14 -17.54
N TYR A 480 -18.04 -9.54 -16.62
CA TYR A 480 -18.35 -8.28 -15.95
C TYR A 480 -18.56 -7.13 -16.94
N LEU A 481 -17.68 -6.96 -17.93
CA LEU A 481 -17.83 -5.90 -18.93
C LEU A 481 -19.06 -6.06 -19.82
N GLU A 482 -19.42 -7.32 -20.16
CA GLU A 482 -20.65 -7.58 -20.91
C GLU A 482 -21.86 -7.19 -20.07
N LYS A 483 -21.86 -7.54 -18.77
CA LYS A 483 -22.94 -7.21 -17.84
C LYS A 483 -23.06 -5.69 -17.61
N ILE A 484 -21.94 -5.00 -17.40
CA ILE A 484 -21.90 -3.54 -17.30
C ILE A 484 -22.41 -2.88 -18.58
N ALA A 485 -22.08 -3.43 -19.75
CA ALA A 485 -22.55 -2.89 -21.03
C ALA A 485 -24.08 -2.97 -21.20
N GLU A 486 -24.72 -4.00 -20.63
CA GLU A 486 -26.17 -4.19 -20.66
C GLU A 486 -26.93 -3.19 -19.77
N ILE A 487 -26.28 -2.60 -18.75
CA ILE A 487 -26.97 -1.71 -17.78
C ILE A 487 -27.40 -0.40 -18.44
N THR A 488 -28.65 -0.03 -18.17
CA THR A 488 -29.34 1.15 -18.68
C THR A 488 -29.54 2.23 -17.59
N PRO A 489 -29.75 3.50 -17.96
CA PRO A 489 -30.06 4.56 -17.00
C PRO A 489 -31.28 4.29 -16.10
N GLU A 490 -32.30 3.63 -16.64
CA GLU A 490 -33.51 3.29 -15.87
C GLU A 490 -33.22 2.22 -14.83
N GLU A 491 -32.34 1.24 -15.10
CA GLU A 491 -31.93 0.23 -14.14
C GLU A 491 -31.12 0.82 -12.97
N ILE A 492 -30.26 1.79 -13.25
CA ILE A 492 -29.53 2.53 -12.22
C ILE A 492 -30.52 3.30 -11.34
N LYS A 493 -31.50 3.97 -11.94
CA LYS A 493 -32.57 4.66 -11.20
C LYS A 493 -33.37 3.70 -10.32
N LEU A 494 -33.76 2.55 -10.84
CA LEU A 494 -34.51 1.54 -10.08
C LEU A 494 -33.68 0.98 -8.91
N ALA A 495 -32.39 0.76 -9.11
CA ALA A 495 -31.48 0.36 -8.04
C ALA A 495 -31.36 1.46 -6.96
N ALA A 496 -31.20 2.72 -7.37
CA ALA A 496 -31.16 3.85 -6.44
C ALA A 496 -32.46 3.96 -5.60
N ILE A 497 -33.63 3.77 -6.22
CA ILE A 497 -34.93 3.76 -5.52
C ILE A 497 -34.97 2.63 -4.48
N ARG A 498 -34.45 1.44 -4.82
CA ARG A 498 -34.52 0.24 -3.98
C ARG A 498 -33.54 0.26 -2.80
N TYR A 499 -32.31 0.75 -3.01
CA TYR A 499 -31.22 0.59 -2.06
C TYR A 499 -30.84 1.88 -1.31
N ILE A 500 -31.01 3.06 -1.90
CA ILE A 500 -30.70 4.32 -1.22
C ILE A 500 -31.95 4.80 -0.47
N GLU A 501 -32.26 4.15 0.65
CA GLU A 501 -33.42 4.51 1.47
C GLU A 501 -32.94 5.27 2.73
N PRO A 502 -33.12 6.60 2.85
CA PRO A 502 -32.66 7.37 4.02
C PRO A 502 -33.22 6.87 5.36
N ASN A 503 -34.39 6.27 5.34
CA ASN A 503 -35.00 5.68 6.54
C ASN A 503 -34.34 4.35 6.96
N ARG A 504 -33.38 3.83 6.21
CA ARG A 504 -32.62 2.61 6.50
C ARG A 504 -31.11 2.84 6.41
N LYS A 505 -30.69 4.10 6.47
CA LYS A 505 -29.28 4.43 6.51
C LYS A 505 -28.65 4.04 7.83
N ASN A 506 -27.36 3.72 7.78
CA ASN A 506 -26.49 3.58 8.93
C ASN A 506 -25.45 4.68 8.85
N THR A 507 -25.37 5.56 9.84
CA THR A 507 -24.49 6.72 9.81
C THR A 507 -23.53 6.69 10.98
N VAL A 508 -22.25 6.95 10.71
CA VAL A 508 -21.20 7.10 11.73
C VAL A 508 -20.49 8.43 11.51
N TYR A 509 -20.38 9.19 12.60
CA TYR A 509 -19.49 10.34 12.68
C TYR A 509 -18.32 10.02 13.60
N VAL A 510 -17.13 10.36 13.18
CA VAL A 510 -15.94 10.42 14.04
C VAL A 510 -15.55 11.88 14.20
N ILE A 511 -15.56 12.36 15.43
CA ILE A 511 -15.31 13.76 15.77
C ILE A 511 -14.01 13.84 16.57
N PRO A 512 -13.12 14.83 16.29
CA PRO A 512 -11.90 15.04 17.04
C PRO A 512 -12.15 15.27 18.53
N GLY A 513 -11.46 14.53 19.41
CA GLY A 513 -11.45 14.77 20.86
C GLY A 513 -10.44 15.86 21.23
N ASN A 514 -10.85 16.86 22.01
CA ASN A 514 -10.08 18.07 22.31
C ASN A 514 -9.38 18.06 23.67
N GLU A 515 -9.26 16.95 24.36
CA GLU A 515 -8.48 16.87 25.60
C GLU A 515 -7.02 16.44 25.30
N PRO A 516 -6.01 17.08 25.98
CA PRO A 516 -4.67 16.53 25.95
C PRO A 516 -4.68 15.11 26.49
N GLU A 517 -3.86 14.24 25.93
CA GLU A 517 -3.66 12.87 26.41
C GLU A 517 -3.33 12.91 27.91
N THR A 518 -4.32 12.74 28.74
CA THR A 518 -4.08 12.14 30.04
C THR A 518 -3.85 10.66 29.73
N GLU A 519 -2.77 10.10 30.25
CA GLU A 519 -2.43 8.68 30.18
C GLU A 519 -3.70 7.87 30.15
N SER A 520 -3.90 7.08 29.10
CA SER A 520 -4.91 6.03 29.12
C SER A 520 -4.59 5.21 30.35
N GLU A 521 -5.41 5.31 31.38
CA GLU A 521 -5.36 4.36 32.47
C GLU A 521 -5.31 2.98 31.82
N PRO A 522 -4.40 2.09 32.26
CA PRO A 522 -4.41 0.73 31.78
C PRO A 522 -5.85 0.25 32.01
N TYR A 523 -6.46 -0.28 30.93
CA TYR A 523 -7.80 -0.81 30.94
C TYR A 523 -7.94 -1.67 32.21
N GLU A 524 -8.59 -1.12 33.24
CA GLU A 524 -8.97 -1.92 34.39
C GLU A 524 -9.92 -2.98 33.86
N GLU A 525 -9.49 -4.22 33.94
CA GLU A 525 -10.27 -5.40 33.66
C GLU A 525 -11.67 -5.24 34.28
N ASN A 526 -12.61 -4.73 33.50
CA ASN A 526 -14.01 -4.72 33.91
C ASN A 526 -14.44 -6.17 34.01
N ARG A 527 -14.38 -6.67 35.22
CA ARG A 527 -14.88 -7.99 35.61
C ARG A 527 -16.23 -8.20 34.95
N ALA A 528 -16.29 -9.20 34.08
CA ALA A 528 -17.53 -9.62 33.43
C ALA A 528 -18.68 -9.65 34.43
N PRO A 529 -19.88 -9.17 34.06
CA PRO A 529 -21.03 -9.25 34.93
C PRO A 529 -21.29 -10.73 35.28
N LYS A 530 -21.50 -10.99 36.58
CA LYS A 530 -21.78 -12.33 37.10
C LYS A 530 -23.09 -12.86 36.47
N GLY A 531 -22.93 -13.52 35.30
CA GLY A 531 -24.01 -14.27 34.67
C GLY A 531 -24.20 -15.65 35.31
N PRO A 532 -25.35 -16.30 35.11
CA PRO A 532 -25.58 -17.64 35.64
C PRO A 532 -24.60 -18.61 35.05
N THR A 533 -24.07 -19.50 35.93
CA THR A 533 -23.15 -20.58 35.60
C THR A 533 -23.60 -21.36 34.37
N ALA A 534 -22.93 -21.14 33.24
CA ALA A 534 -23.00 -22.04 32.10
C ALA A 534 -22.41 -23.39 32.50
N ALA A 535 -23.02 -24.50 32.08
CA ALA A 535 -22.51 -25.84 32.27
C ALA A 535 -21.06 -25.92 31.76
N LYS A 536 -20.17 -26.58 32.52
CA LYS A 536 -18.77 -26.82 32.12
C LYS A 536 -18.74 -27.30 30.67
N PRO A 537 -18.04 -26.61 29.74
CA PRO A 537 -17.70 -27.24 28.47
C PRO A 537 -16.84 -28.48 28.80
N ALA A 538 -17.17 -29.61 28.16
CA ALA A 538 -16.32 -30.78 28.22
C ALA A 538 -14.90 -30.36 27.81
N LEU A 539 -13.89 -30.76 28.58
CA LEU A 539 -12.48 -30.56 28.24
C LEU A 539 -12.28 -30.89 26.76
N ALA A 540 -11.93 -29.89 26.00
CA ALA A 540 -11.61 -30.08 24.59
C ALA A 540 -10.40 -31.04 24.55
N VAL A 541 -10.55 -32.16 23.85
CA VAL A 541 -9.43 -33.08 23.63
C VAL A 541 -8.46 -32.33 22.71
N ALA A 542 -7.20 -32.24 23.12
CA ALA A 542 -6.15 -31.61 22.34
C ALA A 542 -6.18 -32.12 20.88
N PRO A 543 -6.34 -31.26 19.88
CA PRO A 543 -6.26 -31.69 18.51
C PRO A 543 -4.81 -32.13 18.23
N GLN A 544 -4.62 -33.35 17.76
CA GLN A 544 -3.31 -33.82 17.38
C GLN A 544 -2.90 -33.25 16.03
N VAL A 545 -1.82 -32.48 15.99
CA VAL A 545 -1.16 -32.11 14.74
C VAL A 545 -0.34 -33.33 14.29
N ASN A 546 -0.86 -34.05 13.29
CA ASN A 546 -0.18 -35.25 12.83
C ASN A 546 0.54 -34.99 11.50
N PHE A 547 1.80 -34.57 11.56
CA PHE A 547 2.65 -34.32 10.38
C PHE A 547 3.01 -35.60 9.60
N SER A 548 2.78 -36.76 10.14
CA SER A 548 3.19 -38.05 9.54
C SER A 548 2.17 -38.64 8.55
N ILE A 549 0.98 -38.07 8.43
CA ILE A 549 -0.12 -38.61 7.60
C ILE A 549 0.05 -38.42 6.09
N TYR A 550 0.94 -37.53 5.67
CA TYR A 550 1.11 -37.22 4.26
C TYR A 550 2.32 -37.97 3.67
N PRO A 551 2.14 -38.71 2.56
CA PRO A 551 3.23 -39.42 1.92
C PRO A 551 4.26 -38.47 1.31
N THR A 552 5.49 -38.89 1.19
CA THR A 552 6.51 -38.19 0.39
C THR A 552 6.48 -38.78 -1.03
N PRO A 553 5.96 -38.04 -2.05
CA PRO A 553 5.87 -38.53 -3.40
C PRO A 553 7.24 -38.69 -4.07
N GLU A 554 7.29 -39.49 -5.15
CA GLU A 554 8.46 -39.47 -6.01
C GLU A 554 8.65 -38.06 -6.62
N GLY A 555 9.89 -37.60 -6.67
CA GLY A 555 10.22 -36.26 -7.15
C GLY A 555 10.11 -35.14 -6.13
N TRP A 556 9.56 -35.38 -4.92
CA TRP A 556 9.51 -34.37 -3.89
C TRP A 556 10.91 -33.95 -3.43
N LYS A 557 11.14 -32.64 -3.32
CA LYS A 557 12.38 -32.06 -2.83
C LYS A 557 12.12 -31.27 -1.56
N HIS A 558 13.04 -31.43 -0.60
CA HIS A 558 12.98 -30.70 0.67
C HIS A 558 12.98 -29.19 0.47
N PRO A 559 12.12 -28.39 1.14
CA PRO A 559 12.03 -26.94 0.98
C PRO A 559 13.37 -26.18 1.02
N LEU A 560 14.28 -26.60 1.89
CA LEU A 560 15.59 -25.97 2.07
C LEU A 560 16.67 -26.49 1.09
N SER A 561 16.36 -27.45 0.23
CA SER A 561 17.35 -28.01 -0.73
C SER A 561 17.58 -27.11 -1.94
N PHE A 562 16.71 -26.17 -2.21
CA PHE A 562 16.77 -25.30 -3.37
C PHE A 562 17.84 -24.22 -3.21
N LYS A 563 18.70 -24.11 -4.21
CA LYS A 563 19.74 -23.08 -4.29
C LYS A 563 19.77 -22.52 -5.69
N ARG A 564 19.46 -21.23 -5.82
CA ARG A 564 19.55 -20.51 -7.09
C ARG A 564 20.94 -19.88 -7.21
N LYS A 565 21.60 -20.13 -8.33
CA LYS A 565 22.79 -19.37 -8.68
C LYS A 565 22.36 -18.11 -9.43
N PRO A 566 22.87 -16.94 -9.06
CA PRO A 566 22.51 -15.71 -9.76
C PRO A 566 22.96 -15.79 -11.22
N LYS A 567 22.05 -15.39 -12.11
CA LYS A 567 22.32 -15.29 -13.54
C LYS A 567 22.20 -13.82 -13.93
N LYS A 568 23.09 -13.33 -14.80
CA LYS A 568 22.90 -12.02 -15.42
C LYS A 568 21.64 -12.05 -16.28
N ILE A 569 20.75 -11.10 -16.02
CA ILE A 569 19.54 -10.92 -16.78
C ILE A 569 19.84 -9.96 -17.92
N GLN A 570 19.48 -10.34 -19.14
CA GLN A 570 19.50 -9.46 -20.30
C GLN A 570 18.11 -8.88 -20.49
N PHE A 571 18.02 -7.57 -20.43
CA PHE A 571 16.76 -6.87 -20.69
C PHE A 571 16.63 -6.53 -22.18
N PRO A 572 15.41 -6.48 -22.72
CA PRO A 572 15.16 -5.96 -24.06
C PRO A 572 15.75 -4.54 -24.18
N GLN A 573 16.42 -4.27 -25.30
CA GLN A 573 16.90 -2.93 -25.57
C GLN A 573 15.77 -2.08 -26.16
N ALA A 574 15.62 -0.85 -25.66
CA ALA A 574 14.69 0.09 -26.23
C ALA A 574 15.24 0.68 -27.53
N ASP A 575 14.38 0.93 -28.51
CA ASP A 575 14.72 1.75 -29.66
C ASP A 575 14.99 3.19 -29.19
N ILE A 576 16.10 3.76 -29.61
CA ILE A 576 16.45 5.16 -29.36
C ILE A 576 16.18 5.96 -30.64
N LEU A 577 15.20 6.87 -30.54
CA LEU A 577 14.78 7.71 -31.66
C LEU A 577 15.15 9.17 -31.38
N GLU A 578 15.70 9.86 -32.36
CA GLU A 578 15.91 11.30 -32.27
C GLU A 578 14.79 12.02 -32.99
N VAL A 579 13.94 12.72 -32.24
CA VAL A 579 12.82 13.50 -32.80
C VAL A 579 13.05 15.00 -32.56
N GLY A 580 13.57 15.68 -33.57
CA GLY A 580 14.03 17.06 -33.43
C GLY A 580 15.24 17.16 -32.51
N LYS A 581 15.07 17.80 -31.36
CA LYS A 581 16.12 17.92 -30.30
C LYS A 581 15.86 17.04 -29.08
N THR A 582 14.90 16.13 -29.16
CA THR A 582 14.45 15.30 -28.06
C THR A 582 14.78 13.84 -28.33
N THR A 583 15.42 13.18 -27.37
CA THR A 583 15.66 11.73 -27.41
C THR A 583 14.43 10.99 -26.91
N VAL A 584 14.01 9.98 -27.64
CA VAL A 584 12.81 9.16 -27.35
C VAL A 584 13.24 7.70 -27.19
N PHE A 585 12.92 7.10 -26.05
CA PHE A 585 13.07 5.66 -25.81
C PHE A 585 11.75 4.96 -26.11
N PHE A 586 11.77 3.98 -26.98
CA PHE A 586 10.57 3.30 -27.45
C PHE A 586 10.70 1.79 -27.36
N LEU A 587 9.64 1.14 -26.88
CA LEU A 587 9.48 -0.32 -26.91
C LEU A 587 8.04 -0.65 -27.32
N ALA A 588 7.88 -1.33 -28.45
CA ALA A 588 6.57 -1.79 -28.90
C ALA A 588 6.07 -2.93 -27.99
N ASP A 589 4.82 -2.79 -27.57
CA ASP A 589 4.11 -3.78 -26.75
C ASP A 589 2.66 -3.90 -27.24
N ASN A 590 2.36 -5.01 -27.89
CA ASN A 590 1.05 -5.27 -28.52
C ASN A 590 0.19 -6.28 -27.71
N GLU A 591 0.57 -6.58 -26.46
CA GLU A 591 -0.18 -7.50 -25.61
C GLU A 591 -1.53 -6.89 -25.22
N LEU A 592 -1.52 -5.61 -24.89
CA LEU A 592 -2.73 -4.87 -24.51
C LEU A 592 -2.91 -3.62 -25.40
N PRO A 593 -4.16 -3.21 -25.67
CA PRO A 593 -4.43 -2.03 -26.51
C PRO A 593 -4.19 -0.72 -25.77
N MET A 594 -3.02 -0.56 -25.14
CA MET A 594 -2.65 0.62 -24.34
C MET A 594 -1.35 1.24 -24.84
N ILE A 595 -1.22 2.54 -24.63
CA ILE A 595 0.01 3.30 -24.88
C ILE A 595 0.32 4.14 -23.66
N HIS A 596 1.55 4.01 -23.17
CA HIS A 596 2.10 4.79 -22.06
C HIS A 596 3.22 5.69 -22.57
N LEU A 597 3.12 6.99 -22.26
CA LEU A 597 4.15 7.97 -22.56
C LEU A 597 4.53 8.71 -21.29
N ASN A 598 5.83 8.76 -20.96
CA ASN A 598 6.37 9.67 -19.97
C ASN A 598 7.23 10.72 -20.65
N LEU A 599 6.95 11.99 -20.35
CA LEU A 599 7.73 13.14 -20.74
C LEU A 599 8.52 13.60 -19.50
N LEU A 600 9.82 13.38 -19.50
CA LEU A 600 10.72 13.70 -18.39
C LEU A 600 11.44 15.01 -18.70
N VAL A 601 11.29 16.00 -17.82
CA VAL A 601 11.90 17.34 -17.95
C VAL A 601 12.96 17.51 -16.86
N LYS A 602 14.12 18.01 -17.22
CA LYS A 602 15.19 18.34 -16.26
C LYS A 602 14.85 19.66 -15.56
N ALA A 603 13.85 19.62 -14.69
CA ALA A 603 13.39 20.72 -13.87
C ALA A 603 12.70 20.19 -12.62
N GLY A 604 13.04 20.70 -11.44
CA GLY A 604 12.43 20.28 -10.18
C GLY A 604 12.53 21.36 -9.12
N THR A 605 12.27 20.99 -7.86
CA THR A 605 12.27 21.95 -6.75
C THR A 605 13.62 22.65 -6.57
N VAL A 606 14.72 21.99 -6.90
CA VAL A 606 16.08 22.56 -6.80
C VAL A 606 16.36 23.72 -7.78
N ASP A 607 15.60 23.79 -8.85
CA ASP A 607 15.73 24.84 -9.86
C ASP A 607 14.94 26.11 -9.52
N LEU A 608 14.13 26.07 -8.44
CA LEU A 608 13.34 27.20 -7.97
C LEU A 608 14.17 28.04 -6.97
N PRO A 609 14.08 29.37 -7.01
CA PRO A 609 14.60 30.22 -5.94
C PRO A 609 13.69 30.15 -4.71
N ASP A 610 14.20 30.54 -3.54
CA ASP A 610 13.49 30.47 -2.25
C ASP A 610 12.16 31.22 -2.24
N ASN A 611 12.07 32.34 -2.93
CA ASN A 611 10.84 33.14 -3.03
C ASN A 611 9.74 32.48 -3.89
N LEU A 612 10.03 31.37 -4.57
CA LEU A 612 9.08 30.55 -5.31
C LEU A 612 8.84 29.18 -4.64
N THR A 613 9.23 28.99 -3.37
CA THR A 613 8.94 27.75 -2.64
C THR A 613 7.44 27.48 -2.62
N GLY A 614 7.03 26.23 -2.98
CA GLY A 614 5.64 25.84 -3.13
C GLY A 614 5.08 25.97 -4.56
N LEU A 615 5.87 26.55 -5.49
CA LEU A 615 5.49 26.62 -6.91
C LEU A 615 5.39 25.22 -7.53
N ASP A 616 6.27 24.33 -7.18
CA ASP A 616 6.33 22.93 -7.59
C ASP A 616 5.01 22.20 -7.31
N GLU A 617 4.56 22.23 -6.07
CA GLU A 617 3.31 21.59 -5.66
C GLU A 617 2.09 22.30 -6.27
N LEU A 618 2.12 23.63 -6.33
CA LEU A 618 1.06 24.41 -6.99
C LEU A 618 0.97 24.09 -8.49
N PHE A 619 2.11 23.96 -9.16
CA PHE A 619 2.17 23.57 -10.58
C PHE A 619 1.61 22.15 -10.78
N GLU A 620 2.00 21.19 -9.95
CA GLU A 620 1.50 19.82 -9.98
C GLU A 620 -0.03 19.78 -9.85
N ARG A 621 -0.60 20.56 -8.93
CA ARG A 621 -2.05 20.60 -8.71
C ARG A 621 -2.82 21.35 -9.78
N CYS A 622 -2.23 22.38 -10.40
CA CYS A 622 -2.96 23.30 -11.28
C CYS A 622 -2.79 23.04 -12.77
N LEU A 623 -1.70 22.41 -13.23
CA LEU A 623 -1.43 22.25 -14.67
C LEU A 623 -2.57 21.55 -15.42
N ILE A 624 -3.10 20.48 -14.88
CA ILE A 624 -4.16 19.70 -15.51
C ILE A 624 -5.53 20.16 -15.01
N ARG A 625 -5.68 20.32 -13.69
CA ARG A 625 -6.97 20.69 -13.07
C ARG A 625 -7.41 22.11 -13.41
N GLY A 626 -6.48 22.98 -13.74
CA GLY A 626 -6.78 24.37 -14.12
C GLY A 626 -7.35 24.53 -15.52
N GLY A 627 -7.63 23.44 -16.24
CA GLY A 627 -8.14 23.47 -17.62
C GLY A 627 -7.12 24.01 -18.62
N THR A 628 -7.63 24.42 -19.78
CA THR A 628 -6.83 25.04 -20.83
C THR A 628 -7.45 26.37 -21.24
N LYS A 629 -6.84 27.13 -22.17
CA LYS A 629 -7.47 28.33 -22.71
C LYS A 629 -8.75 28.03 -23.50
N ASN A 630 -8.84 26.83 -24.06
CA ASN A 630 -9.93 26.42 -24.92
C ASN A 630 -11.04 25.69 -24.15
N PHE A 631 -10.73 25.15 -22.99
CA PHE A 631 -11.64 24.35 -22.17
C PHE A 631 -11.55 24.78 -20.70
N SER A 632 -12.69 25.06 -20.10
CA SER A 632 -12.78 25.28 -18.65
C SER A 632 -12.28 24.04 -17.87
N PRO A 633 -11.96 24.19 -16.58
CA PRO A 633 -11.57 23.05 -15.72
C PRO A 633 -12.54 21.86 -15.79
N GLU A 634 -13.83 22.14 -15.76
CA GLU A 634 -14.89 21.11 -15.79
C GLU A 634 -15.02 20.45 -17.17
N GLU A 635 -15.00 21.25 -18.26
CA GLU A 635 -15.02 20.73 -19.64
C GLU A 635 -13.79 19.87 -19.91
N PHE A 636 -12.60 20.32 -19.50
CA PHE A 636 -11.36 19.56 -19.73
C PHE A 636 -11.34 18.24 -18.94
N ALA A 637 -11.75 18.27 -17.68
CA ALA A 637 -11.90 17.07 -16.87
C ALA A 637 -12.88 16.07 -17.50
N THR A 638 -14.01 16.57 -18.01
CA THR A 638 -15.02 15.74 -18.70
C THR A 638 -14.45 15.12 -19.97
N LEU A 639 -13.73 15.90 -20.80
CA LEU A 639 -13.10 15.39 -22.03
C LEU A 639 -12.05 14.31 -21.77
N LEU A 640 -11.24 14.47 -20.72
CA LEU A 640 -10.27 13.45 -20.30
C LEU A 640 -10.97 12.14 -19.91
N ASP A 641 -12.01 12.24 -19.09
CA ASP A 641 -12.77 11.08 -18.62
C ASP A 641 -13.55 10.41 -19.76
N GLU A 642 -14.23 11.15 -20.65
CA GLU A 642 -14.96 10.63 -21.82
C GLU A 642 -14.07 9.84 -22.79
N ASN A 643 -12.80 10.22 -22.88
CA ASN A 643 -11.84 9.55 -23.73
C ASN A 643 -10.94 8.58 -22.96
N ALA A 644 -11.24 8.36 -21.68
CA ALA A 644 -10.47 7.51 -20.77
C ALA A 644 -8.96 7.83 -20.78
N VAL A 645 -8.61 9.13 -20.86
CA VAL A 645 -7.24 9.62 -20.92
C VAL A 645 -6.69 9.84 -19.51
N GLY A 646 -5.69 9.06 -19.16
CA GLY A 646 -4.90 9.26 -17.95
C GLY A 646 -3.81 10.31 -18.20
N LEU A 647 -3.92 11.48 -17.58
CA LEU A 647 -2.87 12.49 -17.54
C LEU A 647 -2.47 12.75 -16.09
N SER A 648 -1.17 12.78 -15.80
CA SER A 648 -0.66 13.19 -14.49
C SER A 648 0.62 13.97 -14.65
N VAL A 649 0.92 14.79 -13.65
CA VAL A 649 2.18 15.51 -13.53
C VAL A 649 2.72 15.32 -12.13
N LYS A 650 4.04 15.10 -12.02
CA LYS A 650 4.76 14.99 -10.76
C LYS A 650 6.02 15.82 -10.82
N VAL A 651 6.15 16.77 -9.91
CA VAL A 651 7.36 17.58 -9.74
C VAL A 651 8.17 16.97 -8.60
N LEU A 652 9.34 16.45 -8.94
CA LEU A 652 10.29 15.91 -7.98
C LEU A 652 11.39 16.94 -7.69
N GLU A 653 12.31 16.57 -6.85
CA GLU A 653 13.41 17.46 -6.45
C GLU A 653 14.24 17.92 -7.66
N GLU A 654 14.51 17.03 -8.63
CA GLU A 654 15.45 17.28 -9.73
C GLU A 654 14.85 17.10 -11.12
N GLN A 655 13.64 16.59 -11.22
CA GLN A 655 12.94 16.34 -12.48
C GLN A 655 11.42 16.52 -12.34
N THR A 656 10.78 16.86 -13.45
CA THR A 656 9.32 16.80 -13.57
C THR A 656 8.96 15.72 -14.59
N THR A 657 7.94 14.93 -14.29
CA THR A 657 7.43 13.89 -15.16
C THR A 657 5.96 14.17 -15.49
N LEU A 658 5.62 14.21 -16.78
CA LEU A 658 4.24 14.14 -17.24
C LEU A 658 4.00 12.74 -17.79
N THR A 659 2.94 12.11 -17.33
CA THR A 659 2.53 10.78 -17.80
C THR A 659 1.23 10.86 -18.57
N LEU A 660 1.20 10.24 -19.74
CA LEU A 660 0.00 10.01 -20.55
C LEU A 660 -0.21 8.50 -20.67
N SER A 661 -1.39 8.03 -20.25
CA SER A 661 -1.85 6.65 -20.43
C SER A 661 -3.16 6.67 -21.19
N VAL A 662 -3.24 5.95 -22.31
CA VAL A 662 -4.42 5.96 -23.19
C VAL A 662 -4.65 4.62 -23.84
N LEU A 663 -5.90 4.34 -24.18
CA LEU A 663 -6.23 3.29 -25.12
C LEU A 663 -5.65 3.62 -26.52
N LYS A 664 -5.21 2.60 -27.24
CA LYS A 664 -4.65 2.75 -28.60
C LYS A 664 -5.52 3.61 -29.54
N GLU A 665 -6.84 3.40 -29.49
CA GLU A 665 -7.81 4.14 -30.32
C GLU A 665 -7.87 5.63 -30.00
N ASP A 666 -7.58 6.01 -28.76
CA ASP A 666 -7.63 7.40 -28.30
C ASP A 666 -6.25 8.09 -28.26
N TRP A 667 -5.20 7.46 -28.79
CA TRP A 667 -3.85 8.03 -28.82
C TRP A 667 -3.82 9.47 -29.36
N GLY A 668 -4.50 9.71 -30.51
CA GLY A 668 -4.53 11.03 -31.11
C GLY A 668 -5.18 12.11 -30.24
N LYS A 669 -6.23 11.74 -29.49
CA LYS A 669 -6.90 12.65 -28.55
C LYS A 669 -6.04 12.89 -27.32
N GLY A 670 -5.45 11.82 -26.73
CA GLY A 670 -4.55 11.95 -25.62
C GLY A 670 -3.36 12.86 -25.90
N LEU A 671 -2.76 12.70 -27.08
CA LEU A 671 -1.66 13.57 -27.52
C LEU A 671 -2.11 15.03 -27.75
N ALA A 672 -3.33 15.23 -28.25
CA ALA A 672 -3.92 16.58 -28.41
C ALA A 672 -4.13 17.24 -27.03
N PHE A 673 -4.66 16.52 -26.03
CA PHE A 673 -4.84 17.05 -24.67
C PHE A 673 -3.49 17.33 -23.98
N LEU A 674 -2.49 16.48 -24.18
CA LEU A 674 -1.12 16.74 -23.71
C LEU A 674 -0.57 18.03 -24.37
N THR A 675 -0.80 18.22 -25.66
CA THR A 675 -0.40 19.43 -26.41
C THR A 675 -1.07 20.69 -25.83
N GLU A 676 -2.36 20.62 -25.55
CA GLU A 676 -3.13 21.73 -24.97
C GLU A 676 -2.54 22.18 -23.62
N ILE A 677 -2.28 21.26 -22.69
CA ILE A 677 -1.74 21.63 -21.36
C ILE A 677 -0.32 22.17 -21.44
N LEU A 678 0.47 21.73 -22.41
CA LEU A 678 1.84 22.21 -22.59
C LEU A 678 1.93 23.58 -23.29
N THR A 679 0.98 23.90 -24.18
CA THR A 679 1.02 25.13 -25.00
C THR A 679 0.05 26.19 -24.52
N GLN A 680 -1.10 25.79 -24.00
CA GLN A 680 -2.20 26.69 -23.67
C GLN A 680 -2.86 26.35 -22.31
N PRO A 681 -2.09 26.16 -21.20
CA PRO A 681 -2.67 25.88 -19.90
C PRO A 681 -3.60 27.01 -19.45
N GLY A 682 -4.72 26.66 -18.83
CA GLY A 682 -5.71 27.62 -18.32
C GLY A 682 -5.21 28.28 -17.03
N PHE A 683 -4.81 27.47 -16.05
CA PHE A 683 -4.50 27.88 -14.68
C PHE A 683 -5.63 28.69 -14.06
N ASP A 684 -6.83 28.10 -14.04
CA ASP A 684 -8.03 28.77 -13.54
C ASP A 684 -7.83 29.41 -12.15
N PRO A 685 -8.26 30.68 -11.95
CA PRO A 685 -8.05 31.39 -10.70
C PRO A 685 -8.73 30.75 -9.48
N GLY A 686 -9.88 30.09 -9.67
CA GLY A 686 -10.60 29.38 -8.61
C GLY A 686 -9.82 28.13 -8.18
N ILE A 687 -9.35 27.32 -9.13
CA ILE A 687 -8.51 26.15 -8.88
C ILE A 687 -7.19 26.56 -8.23
N LEU A 688 -6.57 27.65 -8.68
CA LEU A 688 -5.35 28.19 -8.10
C LEU A 688 -5.56 28.56 -6.62
N THR A 689 -6.62 29.28 -6.30
CA THR A 689 -6.96 29.71 -4.94
C THR A 689 -7.24 28.50 -4.05
N ALA A 690 -8.04 27.56 -4.52
CA ALA A 690 -8.35 26.33 -3.79
C ALA A 690 -7.11 25.49 -3.52
N SER A 691 -6.24 25.33 -4.52
CA SER A 691 -4.98 24.57 -4.39
C SER A 691 -4.04 25.21 -3.37
N LYS A 692 -3.87 26.53 -3.38
CA LYS A 692 -3.10 27.24 -2.37
C LYS A 692 -3.63 26.99 -0.97
N SER A 693 -4.94 27.10 -0.77
CA SER A 693 -5.57 26.86 0.54
C SER A 693 -5.32 25.43 1.04
N GLN A 694 -5.43 24.45 0.16
CA GLN A 694 -5.17 23.04 0.47
C GLN A 694 -3.70 22.82 0.89
N ILE A 695 -2.74 23.33 0.10
CA ILE A 695 -1.30 23.21 0.40
C ILE A 695 -0.97 23.85 1.74
N LEU A 696 -1.47 25.07 2.00
CA LEU A 696 -1.22 25.76 3.27
C LEU A 696 -1.79 24.99 4.46
N THR A 697 -2.96 24.36 4.31
CA THR A 697 -3.56 23.53 5.35
C THR A 697 -2.73 22.27 5.61
N GLU A 698 -2.23 21.62 4.57
CA GLU A 698 -1.37 20.44 4.67
C GLU A 698 -0.03 20.75 5.35
N LEU A 699 0.62 21.85 4.96
CA LEU A 699 1.87 22.31 5.58
C LEU A 699 1.72 22.61 7.07
N ARG A 700 0.64 23.29 7.47
CA ARG A 700 0.37 23.54 8.90
C ARG A 700 0.16 22.25 9.69
N ARG A 701 -0.45 21.22 9.09
CA ARG A 701 -0.66 19.92 9.74
C ARG A 701 0.63 19.10 9.89
N GLN A 702 1.60 19.26 8.98
CA GLN A 702 2.87 18.55 9.06
C GLN A 702 3.65 18.85 10.35
N GLY A 703 3.50 20.05 10.93
CA GLY A 703 4.07 20.39 12.25
C GLY A 703 3.56 19.50 13.39
N GLY A 704 2.37 18.90 13.24
CA GLY A 704 1.81 17.92 14.19
C GLY A 704 2.32 16.49 14.03
N ASP A 705 3.02 16.17 12.94
CA ASP A 705 3.55 14.85 12.65
C ASP A 705 5.03 14.74 13.05
N ALA A 706 5.34 13.91 14.04
CA ALA A 706 6.68 13.79 14.58
C ALA A 706 7.70 13.24 13.56
N GLU A 707 7.28 12.32 12.70
CA GLU A 707 8.12 11.74 11.65
C GLU A 707 8.43 12.78 10.57
N ALA A 708 7.41 13.50 10.09
CA ALA A 708 7.58 14.58 9.12
C ALA A 708 8.49 15.70 9.64
N VAL A 709 8.33 16.06 10.91
CA VAL A 709 9.20 17.05 11.57
C VAL A 709 10.64 16.55 11.64
N ALA A 710 10.87 15.30 12.07
CA ALA A 710 12.21 14.74 12.19
C ALA A 710 12.92 14.66 10.83
N GLY A 711 12.24 14.18 9.79
CA GLY A 711 12.78 14.12 8.44
C GLY A 711 13.12 15.51 7.87
N ARG A 712 12.20 16.47 8.00
CA ARG A 712 12.43 17.85 7.58
C ARG A 712 13.63 18.47 8.28
N GLU A 713 13.69 18.41 9.61
CA GLU A 713 14.80 19.00 10.38
C GLU A 713 16.14 18.33 10.03
N LEU A 714 16.15 17.02 9.77
CA LEU A 714 17.35 16.33 9.29
C LEU A 714 17.84 16.90 7.96
N MET A 715 16.96 17.10 6.97
CA MET A 715 17.31 17.66 5.66
C MET A 715 17.84 19.09 5.80
N LEU A 716 17.22 19.91 6.67
CA LEU A 716 17.66 21.26 7.00
C LEU A 716 19.05 21.28 7.65
N GLN A 717 19.35 20.33 8.53
CA GLN A 717 20.66 20.22 9.16
C GLN A 717 21.72 19.71 8.17
N HIS A 718 21.39 18.72 7.36
CA HIS A 718 22.34 18.07 6.46
C HIS A 718 22.69 18.94 5.24
N PHE A 719 21.73 19.67 4.69
CA PHE A 719 21.89 20.46 3.46
C PHE A 719 21.76 21.97 3.72
N ARG A 720 22.30 22.48 4.80
CA ARG A 720 22.24 23.93 5.11
C ARG A 720 22.70 24.77 3.93
N ASN A 721 21.94 25.83 3.63
CA ASN A 721 22.24 26.77 2.54
C ASN A 721 22.37 26.12 1.14
N HIS A 722 21.72 24.99 0.95
CA HIS A 722 21.67 24.32 -0.35
C HIS A 722 20.21 24.03 -0.73
N PRO A 723 19.83 24.07 -2.01
CA PRO A 723 18.45 23.79 -2.45
C PRO A 723 17.88 22.42 -1.99
N TYR A 724 18.71 21.41 -1.76
CA TYR A 724 18.28 20.13 -1.18
C TYR A 724 17.79 20.24 0.27
N GLY A 725 18.22 21.25 1.00
CA GLY A 725 17.80 21.56 2.37
C GLY A 725 16.85 22.76 2.45
N ARG A 726 16.13 23.09 1.37
CA ARG A 726 15.13 24.15 1.42
C ARG A 726 14.00 23.77 2.37
N ASP A 727 13.66 24.67 3.28
CA ASP A 727 12.55 24.45 4.20
C ASP A 727 11.21 24.54 3.46
N PRO A 728 10.42 23.47 3.36
CA PRO A 728 9.11 23.52 2.70
C PRO A 728 8.14 24.48 3.40
N LEU A 729 8.35 24.80 4.69
CA LEU A 729 7.51 25.75 5.42
C LEU A 729 7.70 27.20 4.94
N LEU A 730 8.73 27.51 4.16
CA LEU A 730 8.81 28.81 3.48
C LEU A 730 7.60 29.07 2.60
N ALA A 731 6.97 28.01 2.09
CA ALA A 731 5.74 28.10 1.30
C ALA A 731 4.57 28.72 2.06
N LEU A 732 4.56 28.68 3.40
CA LEU A 732 3.55 29.41 4.20
C LEU A 732 3.53 30.91 3.91
N ASN A 733 4.70 31.48 3.57
CA ASN A 733 4.86 32.90 3.27
C ASN A 733 4.88 33.20 1.76
N THR A 734 5.46 32.31 0.95
CA THR A 734 5.67 32.54 -0.49
C THR A 734 4.43 32.18 -1.32
N LEU A 735 3.78 31.07 -1.00
CA LEU A 735 2.66 30.52 -1.77
C LEU A 735 1.47 31.49 -1.96
N PRO A 736 1.06 32.30 -0.96
CA PRO A 736 0.02 33.28 -1.16
C PRO A 736 0.29 34.30 -2.29
N ALA A 737 1.55 34.67 -2.50
CA ALA A 737 1.97 35.64 -3.49
C ALA A 737 2.15 35.06 -4.91
N LEU A 738 2.28 33.73 -5.06
CA LEU A 738 2.46 33.11 -6.37
C LEU A 738 1.25 33.33 -7.27
N THR A 739 1.49 33.48 -8.55
CA THR A 739 0.48 33.76 -9.58
C THR A 739 0.50 32.70 -10.69
N ASP A 740 -0.49 32.71 -11.58
CA ASP A 740 -0.50 31.92 -12.80
C ASP A 740 0.68 32.27 -13.73
N GLN A 741 1.21 33.50 -13.65
CA GLN A 741 2.37 33.90 -14.44
C GLN A 741 3.64 33.16 -14.00
N ASP A 742 3.81 32.88 -12.70
CA ASP A 742 4.93 32.09 -12.18
C ASP A 742 4.88 30.66 -12.70
N LEU A 743 3.68 30.03 -12.72
CA LEU A 743 3.45 28.71 -13.28
C LEU A 743 3.74 28.67 -14.80
N ARG A 744 3.27 29.68 -15.54
CA ARG A 744 3.56 29.82 -16.98
C ARG A 744 5.03 30.02 -17.25
N GLN A 745 5.72 30.80 -16.39
CA GLN A 745 7.16 31.03 -16.53
C GLN A 745 7.94 29.73 -16.31
N PHE A 746 7.58 28.94 -15.30
CA PHE A 746 8.17 27.61 -15.08
C PHE A 746 8.01 26.70 -16.30
N LEU A 747 6.78 26.61 -16.82
CA LEU A 747 6.50 25.82 -18.02
C LEU A 747 7.34 26.29 -19.22
N ARG A 748 7.35 27.60 -19.53
CA ARG A 748 8.08 28.15 -20.68
C ARG A 748 9.59 28.00 -20.57
N THR A 749 10.13 28.08 -19.36
CA THR A 749 11.57 27.99 -19.12
C THR A 749 12.07 26.57 -19.30
N TYR A 750 11.35 25.59 -18.77
CA TYR A 750 11.89 24.24 -18.63
C TYR A 750 11.31 23.22 -19.62
N PHE A 751 10.09 23.40 -20.11
CA PHE A 751 9.45 22.45 -21.02
C PHE A 751 9.77 22.78 -22.48
N VAL A 752 11.03 22.61 -22.80
CA VAL A 752 11.59 22.87 -24.13
C VAL A 752 12.22 21.59 -24.70
N PRO A 753 12.13 21.32 -26.01
CA PRO A 753 12.54 20.03 -26.59
C PRO A 753 13.93 19.55 -26.27
N ASN A 754 14.91 20.46 -26.08
CA ASN A 754 16.29 20.12 -25.73
C ASN A 754 16.54 19.89 -24.22
N ASN A 755 15.50 20.04 -23.38
CA ASN A 755 15.58 19.82 -21.92
C ASN A 755 14.71 18.64 -21.46
N MET A 756 14.22 17.84 -22.39
CA MET A 756 13.34 16.71 -22.08
C MET A 756 13.77 15.42 -22.77
N VAL A 757 13.33 14.31 -22.19
CA VAL A 757 13.45 12.96 -22.72
C VAL A 757 12.05 12.34 -22.68
N ILE A 758 11.72 11.57 -23.70
CA ILE A 758 10.41 10.89 -23.76
C ILE A 758 10.61 9.39 -23.72
N SER A 759 9.84 8.67 -22.93
CA SER A 759 9.71 7.22 -23.00
C SER A 759 8.31 6.84 -23.47
N VAL A 760 8.23 5.84 -24.36
CA VAL A 760 6.95 5.33 -24.87
C VAL A 760 7.00 3.80 -24.91
N ALA A 761 5.99 3.17 -24.35
CA ALA A 761 5.74 1.73 -24.51
C ALA A 761 4.26 1.51 -24.85
N GLY A 762 3.97 0.54 -25.70
CA GLY A 762 2.60 0.16 -26.02
C GLY A 762 2.35 -0.18 -27.48
N ASP A 763 1.07 -0.34 -27.80
CA ASP A 763 0.60 -0.76 -29.12
C ASP A 763 0.53 0.40 -30.12
N ILE A 764 1.70 0.85 -30.56
CA ILE A 764 1.86 1.90 -31.57
C ILE A 764 3.04 1.59 -32.48
N GLY A 765 2.89 1.85 -33.77
CA GLY A 765 3.97 1.69 -34.75
C GLY A 765 4.98 2.85 -34.68
N ARG A 766 6.28 2.55 -34.86
CA ARG A 766 7.41 3.47 -34.79
C ARG A 766 7.24 4.72 -35.70
N GLU A 767 6.82 4.53 -36.95
CA GLU A 767 6.65 5.62 -37.91
C GLU A 767 5.57 6.59 -37.44
N LYS A 768 4.43 6.06 -37.00
CA LYS A 768 3.32 6.88 -36.48
C LYS A 768 3.74 7.63 -35.22
N LEU A 769 4.39 6.96 -34.27
CA LEU A 769 4.91 7.57 -33.06
C LEU A 769 5.84 8.75 -33.38
N THR A 770 6.84 8.52 -34.26
CA THR A 770 7.83 9.54 -34.64
C THR A 770 7.15 10.76 -35.30
N ALA A 771 6.21 10.52 -36.23
CA ALA A 771 5.47 11.58 -36.91
C ALA A 771 4.62 12.41 -35.95
N ASP A 772 3.94 11.76 -35.01
CA ASP A 772 3.05 12.41 -34.05
C ASP A 772 3.84 13.20 -32.99
N LEU A 773 4.94 12.64 -32.46
CA LEU A 773 5.83 13.35 -31.53
C LEU A 773 6.56 14.53 -32.22
N HIS A 774 6.93 14.38 -33.49
CA HIS A 774 7.51 15.50 -34.24
C HIS A 774 6.56 16.71 -34.33
N LYS A 775 5.26 16.48 -34.56
CA LYS A 775 4.26 17.54 -34.53
C LYS A 775 4.14 18.23 -33.18
N LEU A 776 4.11 17.43 -32.08
CA LEU A 776 4.06 17.95 -30.71
C LEU A 776 5.29 18.82 -30.43
N LEU A 777 6.49 18.32 -30.70
CA LEU A 777 7.75 18.97 -30.35
C LEU A 777 8.01 20.24 -31.16
N GLN A 778 7.48 20.36 -32.40
CA GLN A 778 7.57 21.55 -33.22
C GLN A 778 6.74 22.76 -32.71
N ILE A 779 5.68 22.48 -31.94
CA ILE A 779 4.79 23.53 -31.41
C ILE A 779 5.36 24.07 -30.07
N LEU A 780 6.18 23.29 -29.36
CA LEU A 780 6.75 23.72 -28.11
C LEU A 780 7.77 24.87 -28.29
N PRO A 781 7.90 25.74 -27.27
CA PRO A 781 8.87 26.84 -27.33
C PRO A 781 10.28 26.36 -27.61
N VAL A 782 10.97 27.04 -28.55
CA VAL A 782 12.40 26.82 -28.79
C VAL A 782 13.18 27.85 -28.00
N SER A 783 13.89 27.41 -26.97
CA SER A 783 14.80 28.25 -26.20
C SER A 783 16.14 27.55 -26.00
N GLU A 784 17.12 28.27 -25.45
CA GLU A 784 18.35 27.64 -24.98
C GLU A 784 18.04 26.66 -23.87
N LYS A 785 18.81 25.56 -23.83
CA LYS A 785 18.68 24.56 -22.78
C LYS A 785 18.99 25.22 -21.44
N PRO A 786 18.07 25.15 -20.44
CA PRO A 786 18.34 25.68 -19.11
C PRO A 786 19.59 25.05 -18.49
N VAL A 787 20.47 25.87 -17.96
CA VAL A 787 21.71 25.41 -17.29
C VAL A 787 21.42 25.31 -15.81
N ARG A 788 21.47 24.09 -15.25
CA ARG A 788 21.38 23.88 -13.82
C ARG A 788 22.75 24.12 -13.19
N ASN A 789 22.85 25.16 -12.37
CA ASN A 789 24.05 25.51 -11.62
C ASN A 789 23.82 25.19 -10.11
N LEU A 790 23.90 23.91 -9.75
CA LEU A 790 23.92 23.51 -8.34
C LEU A 790 25.38 23.38 -7.89
N ALA A 791 25.73 24.10 -6.82
CA ALA A 791 27.00 23.87 -6.14
C ALA A 791 27.00 22.49 -5.46
N GLU A 792 28.17 21.95 -5.14
CA GLU A 792 28.20 20.78 -4.26
C GLU A 792 27.73 21.19 -2.86
N PRO A 793 26.89 20.36 -2.21
CA PRO A 793 26.42 20.66 -0.86
C PRO A 793 27.60 20.80 0.11
N PRO A 794 27.60 21.79 1.01
CA PRO A 794 28.63 21.92 2.02
C PRO A 794 28.61 20.72 2.99
N GLU A 795 29.78 20.32 3.47
CA GLU A 795 29.86 19.36 4.57
C GLU A 795 29.45 20.04 5.87
N ASN A 796 28.34 19.60 6.46
CA ASN A 796 27.80 20.21 7.68
C ASN A 796 28.26 19.44 8.93
N PRO A 797 28.37 20.13 10.10
CA PRO A 797 28.92 19.53 11.31
C PRO A 797 28.01 18.44 11.85
N PRO A 798 28.59 17.43 12.52
CA PRO A 798 27.83 16.42 13.23
C PRO A 798 27.04 17.04 14.37
N VAL A 799 25.87 16.45 14.71
CA VAL A 799 25.01 16.95 15.77
C VAL A 799 24.06 15.85 16.28
N LEU A 800 23.73 15.91 17.57
CA LEU A 800 22.56 15.28 18.11
C LEU A 800 21.56 16.37 18.48
N ALA A 801 20.47 16.45 17.72
CA ALA A 801 19.46 17.50 17.84
C ALA A 801 18.15 16.92 18.38
N LEU A 802 17.57 17.59 19.37
CA LEU A 802 16.27 17.24 19.94
C LEU A 802 15.24 18.33 19.60
N VAL A 803 14.11 17.90 19.02
CA VAL A 803 12.90 18.71 18.87
C VAL A 803 11.93 18.27 19.95
N HIS A 804 11.63 19.15 20.87
CA HIS A 804 10.67 18.85 21.94
C HIS A 804 9.24 18.87 21.44
N LYS A 805 8.54 17.74 21.55
CA LYS A 805 7.13 17.62 21.26
C LYS A 805 6.42 16.99 22.46
N PRO A 806 5.70 17.81 23.29
CA PRO A 806 5.04 17.32 24.49
C PRO A 806 4.02 16.20 24.22
N GLY A 807 3.92 15.26 25.14
CA GLY A 807 2.96 14.14 25.05
C GLY A 807 3.32 13.05 24.05
N GLN A 808 4.52 13.07 23.47
CA GLN A 808 4.95 12.07 22.50
C GLN A 808 5.48 10.82 23.24
N SER A 809 4.74 9.73 23.19
CA SER A 809 5.10 8.44 23.82
C SER A 809 6.17 7.66 23.05
N GLN A 810 6.32 7.94 21.76
CA GLN A 810 7.32 7.34 20.88
C GLN A 810 8.27 8.42 20.34
N SER A 811 9.56 8.13 20.35
CA SER A 811 10.56 8.97 19.70
C SER A 811 10.69 8.61 18.22
N GLN A 812 10.72 9.63 17.36
CA GLN A 812 11.11 9.49 15.97
C GLN A 812 12.56 9.94 15.84
N VAL A 813 13.44 9.03 15.43
CA VAL A 813 14.87 9.26 15.33
C VAL A 813 15.30 9.12 13.89
N PHE A 814 15.87 10.20 13.34
CA PHE A 814 16.46 10.18 12.01
C PHE A 814 17.95 10.42 12.10
N LEU A 815 18.72 9.64 11.34
CA LEU A 815 20.17 9.69 11.29
C LEU A 815 20.61 10.00 9.87
N ALA A 816 21.66 10.80 9.71
CA ALA A 816 22.24 11.08 8.40
C ALA A 816 23.76 10.98 8.42
N LEU A 817 24.30 10.47 7.33
CA LEU A 817 25.72 10.50 6.98
C LEU A 817 25.87 10.91 5.51
N PRO A 818 26.99 11.56 5.13
CA PRO A 818 27.29 11.77 3.71
C PRO A 818 27.23 10.47 2.95
N GLY A 819 26.65 10.48 1.75
CA GLY A 819 26.54 9.32 0.86
C GLY A 819 27.22 9.54 -0.49
N LEU A 820 27.04 8.59 -1.38
CA LEU A 820 27.60 8.60 -2.71
C LEU A 820 26.61 9.16 -3.72
N LYS A 821 27.07 10.04 -4.61
CA LYS A 821 26.25 10.43 -5.76
C LYS A 821 26.01 9.23 -6.67
N ARG A 822 24.92 9.22 -7.38
CA ARG A 822 24.46 8.11 -8.24
C ARG A 822 25.49 7.63 -9.25
N THR A 823 26.30 8.52 -9.80
CA THR A 823 27.33 8.22 -10.80
C THR A 823 28.65 7.72 -10.22
N HIS A 824 28.78 7.60 -8.89
CA HIS A 824 30.00 7.09 -8.26
C HIS A 824 30.17 5.59 -8.52
N ALA A 825 31.39 5.15 -8.80
CA ALA A 825 31.67 3.74 -9.15
C ALA A 825 31.25 2.73 -8.07
N ASP A 826 31.35 3.13 -6.80
CA ASP A 826 30.98 2.27 -5.65
C ASP A 826 29.52 2.43 -5.20
N TYR A 827 28.71 3.20 -5.94
CA TYR A 827 27.31 3.48 -5.53
C TYR A 827 26.53 2.20 -5.23
N TRP A 828 26.55 1.24 -6.12
CA TRP A 828 25.79 -0.01 -5.98
C TRP A 828 26.36 -0.97 -4.94
N LYS A 829 27.67 -0.89 -4.66
CA LYS A 829 28.27 -1.62 -3.54
C LYS A 829 27.87 -1.00 -2.21
N MET A 830 27.74 0.34 -2.15
CA MET A 830 27.22 1.03 -0.98
C MET A 830 25.73 0.69 -0.76
N ASP A 831 24.96 0.59 -1.82
CA ASP A 831 23.56 0.18 -1.78
C ASP A 831 23.39 -1.20 -1.14
N LEU A 832 24.22 -2.17 -1.56
CA LEU A 832 24.27 -3.51 -0.94
C LEU A 832 24.71 -3.44 0.54
N LEU A 833 25.66 -2.59 0.90
CA LEU A 833 26.09 -2.39 2.29
C LEU A 833 24.95 -1.83 3.15
N MET A 834 24.14 -0.91 2.62
CA MET A 834 22.99 -0.37 3.31
C MET A 834 21.88 -1.39 3.47
N ASP A 835 21.68 -2.27 2.49
CA ASP A 835 20.73 -3.39 2.60
C ASP A 835 21.17 -4.41 3.68
N ILE A 836 22.47 -4.67 3.84
CA ILE A 836 23.01 -5.47 4.96
C ILE A 836 22.75 -4.79 6.29
N LEU A 837 22.96 -3.48 6.40
CA LEU A 837 22.77 -2.72 7.63
C LEU A 837 21.29 -2.63 8.01
N GLY A 838 20.47 -2.08 7.14
CA GLY A 838 19.10 -1.63 7.47
C GLY A 838 18.02 -2.03 6.51
N GLY A 839 18.28 -2.91 5.53
CA GLY A 839 17.25 -3.47 4.68
C GLY A 839 16.29 -4.40 5.42
N GLU A 840 15.28 -4.88 4.73
CA GLU A 840 14.37 -5.89 5.27
C GLU A 840 15.18 -7.11 5.77
N ALA A 841 14.93 -7.56 7.01
CA ALA A 841 15.74 -8.56 7.69
C ALA A 841 17.25 -8.23 7.75
N GLY A 842 17.64 -6.95 7.70
CA GLY A 842 19.03 -6.50 7.91
C GLY A 842 19.44 -6.52 9.37
N LEU A 843 20.73 -6.26 9.63
CA LEU A 843 21.31 -6.33 10.98
C LEU A 843 20.60 -5.44 12.03
N LEU A 844 20.07 -4.27 11.60
CA LEU A 844 19.30 -3.41 12.49
C LEU A 844 17.96 -4.04 12.89
N SER A 845 17.21 -4.58 11.94
CA SER A 845 15.94 -5.26 12.22
C SER A 845 16.14 -6.46 13.13
N GLN A 846 17.11 -7.32 12.81
CA GLN A 846 17.45 -8.49 13.62
C GLN A 846 17.77 -8.09 15.07
N ARG A 847 18.66 -7.11 15.25
CA ARG A 847 19.13 -6.74 16.60
C ARG A 847 18.12 -5.90 17.37
N LEU A 848 17.59 -4.83 16.75
CA LEU A 848 16.77 -3.85 17.47
C LEU A 848 15.33 -4.31 17.67
N ARG A 849 14.76 -4.99 16.66
CA ARG A 849 13.36 -5.41 16.71
C ARG A 849 13.21 -6.83 17.27
N GLU A 850 13.90 -7.81 16.65
CA GLU A 850 13.68 -9.23 16.97
C GLU A 850 14.38 -9.65 18.28
N GLU A 851 15.63 -9.22 18.53
CA GLU A 851 16.37 -9.63 19.73
C GLU A 851 16.07 -8.76 20.95
N LEU A 852 16.05 -7.43 20.77
CA LEU A 852 15.98 -6.48 21.89
C LEU A 852 14.59 -5.83 22.07
N GLY A 853 13.71 -5.86 21.08
CA GLY A 853 12.40 -5.22 21.15
C GLY A 853 12.44 -3.70 21.33
N LEU A 854 13.51 -3.03 20.88
CA LEU A 854 13.74 -1.60 21.09
C LEU A 854 12.96 -0.73 20.12
N VAL A 855 12.68 -1.23 18.92
CA VAL A 855 12.01 -0.47 17.86
C VAL A 855 10.77 -1.20 17.35
N TYR A 856 9.78 -0.41 16.94
CA TYR A 856 8.65 -0.90 16.15
C TYR A 856 9.03 -1.02 14.68
N ALA A 857 9.66 0.01 14.14
CA ALA A 857 10.16 0.08 12.78
C ALA A 857 11.52 0.76 12.76
N GLY A 858 12.37 0.37 11.82
CA GLY A 858 13.65 0.99 11.61
C GLY A 858 14.34 0.45 10.37
N GLY A 859 15.11 1.31 9.72
CA GLY A 859 15.87 0.98 8.53
C GLY A 859 17.02 1.92 8.29
N PHE A 860 17.88 1.56 7.35
CA PHE A 860 18.97 2.40 6.88
C PHE A 860 19.11 2.20 5.38
N TYR A 861 19.15 3.29 4.61
CA TYR A 861 19.19 3.22 3.16
C TYR A 861 20.00 4.37 2.57
N GLN A 862 20.40 4.25 1.31
CA GLN A 862 21.04 5.28 0.55
C GLN A 862 20.03 6.01 -0.33
N THR A 863 19.96 7.35 -0.21
CA THR A 863 19.31 8.18 -1.21
C THR A 863 20.33 8.64 -2.23
N TYR A 864 19.87 8.97 -3.40
CA TYR A 864 20.73 9.56 -4.42
C TYR A 864 20.16 10.90 -4.86
N LYS A 865 21.08 11.84 -5.04
CA LYS A 865 20.83 13.12 -5.68
C LYS A 865 21.85 13.30 -6.80
N TRP A 866 21.59 14.17 -7.74
CA TRP A 866 22.48 14.29 -8.90
C TRP A 866 23.86 14.80 -8.53
N GLN A 867 23.95 15.68 -7.51
CA GLN A 867 25.24 16.23 -7.06
C GLN A 867 25.86 15.49 -5.88
N THR A 868 25.06 14.80 -5.07
CA THR A 868 25.52 14.14 -3.86
C THR A 868 24.68 12.91 -3.55
N GLY A 869 25.01 12.20 -2.48
CA GLY A 869 24.19 11.14 -1.87
C GLY A 869 24.03 11.40 -0.38
N LEU A 870 23.08 10.70 0.21
CA LEU A 870 22.81 10.75 1.63
C LEU A 870 22.52 9.33 2.11
N LEU A 871 23.16 8.92 3.20
CA LEU A 871 22.79 7.71 3.94
C LEU A 871 21.82 8.12 5.03
N ILE A 872 20.62 7.57 5.02
CA ILE A 872 19.55 7.88 5.98
C ILE A 872 19.20 6.65 6.78
N GLY A 873 19.19 6.80 8.12
CA GLY A 873 18.57 5.87 9.05
C GLY A 873 17.30 6.46 9.64
N TYR A 874 16.30 5.65 9.88
CA TYR A 874 15.10 6.00 10.64
C TYR A 874 14.77 4.92 11.65
N LEU A 875 14.34 5.33 12.84
CA LEU A 875 14.02 4.44 13.94
C LEU A 875 12.81 5.02 14.70
N SER A 876 11.82 4.17 14.93
CA SER A 876 10.69 4.51 15.80
C SER A 876 10.78 3.63 17.05
N SER A 877 11.02 4.27 18.20
CA SER A 877 11.19 3.57 19.48
C SER A 877 10.36 4.19 20.59
N ARG A 878 10.12 3.46 21.66
CA ARG A 878 9.58 4.06 22.88
C ARG A 878 10.54 5.15 23.39
N SER A 879 10.00 6.26 23.90
CA SER A 879 10.81 7.42 24.30
C SER A 879 11.81 7.07 25.41
N ASP A 880 11.48 6.17 26.31
CA ASP A 880 12.37 5.70 27.37
C ASP A 880 13.52 4.80 26.92
N LEU A 881 13.48 4.29 25.69
CA LEU A 881 14.51 3.43 25.10
C LEU A 881 15.35 4.11 24.01
N THR A 882 15.10 5.39 23.73
CA THR A 882 15.70 6.14 22.63
C THR A 882 17.23 6.10 22.63
N SER A 883 17.85 6.36 23.77
CA SER A 883 19.32 6.35 23.89
C SER A 883 19.92 4.97 23.67
N GLU A 884 19.27 3.91 24.18
CA GLU A 884 19.73 2.55 23.97
C GLU A 884 19.62 2.14 22.50
N THR A 885 18.50 2.50 21.84
CA THR A 885 18.29 2.28 20.42
C THR A 885 19.37 2.90 19.55
N ILE A 886 19.71 4.18 19.80
CA ILE A 886 20.78 4.88 19.08
C ILE A 886 22.14 4.23 19.35
N GLN A 887 22.44 3.88 20.59
CA GLN A 887 23.72 3.24 20.95
C GLN A 887 23.89 1.89 20.25
N GLU A 888 22.87 1.03 20.22
CA GLU A 888 22.92 -0.25 19.52
C GLU A 888 23.09 -0.04 18.00
N THR A 889 22.38 0.92 17.41
CA THR A 889 22.55 1.29 16.00
C THR A 889 23.99 1.67 15.67
N VAL A 890 24.58 2.55 16.48
CA VAL A 890 25.99 2.98 16.29
C VAL A 890 26.96 1.82 16.48
N LYS A 891 26.71 0.90 17.42
CA LYS A 891 27.52 -0.30 17.60
C LYS A 891 27.51 -1.20 16.35
N ILE A 892 26.35 -1.40 15.74
CA ILE A 892 26.23 -2.21 14.51
C ILE A 892 26.98 -1.52 13.37
N MET A 893 26.79 -0.22 13.19
CA MET A 893 27.53 0.58 12.19
C MET A 893 29.05 0.45 12.39
N ASN A 894 29.55 0.57 13.61
CA ASN A 894 30.97 0.42 13.93
C ASN A 894 31.49 -1.01 13.72
N ARG A 895 30.69 -2.03 13.98
CA ARG A 895 31.03 -3.43 13.68
C ARG A 895 31.25 -3.63 12.18
N LEU A 896 30.36 -3.12 11.33
CA LEU A 896 30.50 -3.22 9.87
C LEU A 896 31.77 -2.56 9.31
N ARG A 897 32.35 -1.58 10.00
CA ARG A 897 33.62 -0.95 9.62
C ARG A 897 34.82 -1.89 9.78
N THR A 898 34.68 -2.94 10.52
CA THR A 898 35.74 -3.91 10.81
C THR A 898 35.41 -5.31 10.33
N GLU A 899 34.12 -5.63 10.28
CA GLU A 899 33.66 -6.96 9.94
C GLU A 899 32.27 -6.89 9.30
N VAL A 900 32.20 -7.16 8.00
CA VAL A 900 30.94 -7.47 7.30
C VAL A 900 30.70 -8.98 7.43
N PRO A 901 29.57 -9.43 8.01
CA PRO A 901 29.29 -10.86 8.14
C PRO A 901 29.18 -11.51 6.75
N ALA A 902 29.93 -12.59 6.54
CA ALA A 902 30.00 -13.23 5.22
C ALA A 902 28.67 -13.85 4.80
N GLU A 903 27.92 -14.37 5.75
CA GLU A 903 26.62 -14.96 5.50
C GLU A 903 25.59 -13.90 5.08
N GLU A 904 25.53 -12.76 5.78
CA GLU A 904 24.65 -11.63 5.46
C GLU A 904 24.98 -11.07 4.06
N LEU A 905 26.28 -10.89 3.77
CA LEU A 905 26.71 -10.44 2.44
C LEU A 905 26.22 -11.39 1.34
N GLU A 906 26.39 -12.70 1.53
CA GLU A 906 25.98 -13.68 0.54
C GLU A 906 24.45 -13.71 0.39
N GLN A 907 23.74 -13.67 1.51
CA GLN A 907 22.28 -13.66 1.51
C GLN A 907 21.72 -12.44 0.78
N LYS A 908 22.17 -11.23 1.14
CA LYS A 908 21.68 -9.98 0.55
C LYS A 908 22.08 -9.87 -0.92
N ARG A 909 23.32 -10.25 -1.27
CA ARG A 909 23.77 -10.29 -2.65
C ARG A 909 22.90 -11.21 -3.52
N LEU A 910 22.62 -12.42 -3.04
CA LEU A 910 21.76 -13.36 -3.76
C LEU A 910 20.33 -12.85 -3.87
N ALA A 911 19.77 -12.27 -2.81
CA ALA A 911 18.44 -11.69 -2.83
C ALA A 911 18.34 -10.59 -3.89
N GLN A 912 19.25 -9.62 -3.89
CA GLN A 912 19.27 -8.51 -4.85
C GLN A 912 19.44 -8.99 -6.30
N LEU A 913 20.39 -9.90 -6.57
CA LEU A 913 20.61 -10.40 -7.93
C LEU A 913 19.45 -11.27 -8.42
N ASN A 914 18.91 -12.09 -7.53
CA ASN A 914 17.85 -13.02 -7.89
C ASN A 914 16.48 -12.33 -8.07
N SER A 915 16.24 -11.23 -7.33
CA SER A 915 15.02 -10.41 -7.46
C SER A 915 15.13 -9.34 -8.56
N PHE A 916 16.31 -9.15 -9.16
CA PHE A 916 16.54 -8.08 -10.14
C PHE A 916 15.61 -8.17 -11.37
N VAL A 917 15.14 -9.37 -11.70
CA VAL A 917 14.17 -9.59 -12.77
C VAL A 917 12.86 -8.80 -12.58
N PHE A 918 12.49 -8.52 -11.32
CA PHE A 918 11.26 -7.82 -11.00
C PHE A 918 11.38 -6.29 -11.02
N SER A 919 12.60 -5.76 -11.09
CA SER A 919 12.83 -4.31 -11.11
C SER A 919 12.25 -3.61 -12.34
N LEU A 920 12.09 -4.36 -13.44
CA LEU A 920 11.67 -3.88 -14.75
C LEU A 920 10.74 -4.93 -15.39
N ASP A 921 9.59 -5.14 -14.77
CA ASP A 921 8.65 -6.21 -15.11
C ASP A 921 7.78 -5.91 -16.33
N THR A 922 7.71 -4.65 -16.75
CA THR A 922 6.91 -4.22 -17.90
C THR A 922 7.74 -3.44 -18.92
N PRO A 923 7.38 -3.46 -20.22
CA PRO A 923 8.00 -2.63 -21.24
C PRO A 923 8.02 -1.14 -20.88
N ALA A 924 6.95 -0.63 -20.27
CA ALA A 924 6.86 0.77 -19.83
C ALA A 924 7.88 1.09 -18.72
N ALA A 925 8.03 0.21 -17.71
CA ALA A 925 9.02 0.38 -16.65
C ALA A 925 10.46 0.38 -17.18
N LEU A 926 10.73 -0.47 -18.18
CA LEU A 926 12.04 -0.58 -18.81
C LEU A 926 12.43 0.69 -19.59
N VAL A 927 11.56 1.21 -20.47
CA VAL A 927 11.86 2.44 -21.23
C VAL A 927 11.95 3.65 -20.33
N ASP A 928 11.17 3.68 -19.26
CA ASP A 928 11.22 4.74 -18.25
C ASP A 928 12.54 4.72 -17.46
N ALA A 929 13.05 3.52 -17.12
CA ALA A 929 14.34 3.39 -16.49
C ALA A 929 15.49 3.91 -17.39
N TYR A 930 15.53 3.52 -18.68
CA TYR A 930 16.51 4.02 -19.64
C TYR A 930 16.42 5.54 -19.81
N SER A 931 15.22 6.09 -19.89
CA SER A 931 14.97 7.54 -20.00
C SER A 931 15.51 8.30 -18.80
N ARG A 932 15.30 7.78 -17.59
CA ARG A 932 15.83 8.35 -16.35
C ARG A 932 17.34 8.29 -16.28
N TYR A 933 17.97 7.16 -16.67
CA TYR A 933 19.42 7.06 -16.72
C TYR A 933 20.01 8.10 -17.69
N TYR A 934 19.44 8.17 -18.89
CA TYR A 934 19.87 9.14 -19.90
C TYR A 934 19.71 10.59 -19.43
N LEU A 935 18.56 10.95 -18.82
CA LEU A 935 18.31 12.30 -18.31
C LEU A 935 19.32 12.73 -17.26
N ARG A 936 19.80 11.78 -16.43
CA ARG A 936 20.79 12.01 -15.39
C ARG A 936 22.22 12.01 -15.91
N GLY A 937 22.44 11.63 -17.17
CA GLY A 937 23.79 11.44 -17.74
C GLY A 937 24.45 10.15 -17.27
N GLU A 938 23.69 9.18 -16.83
CA GLU A 938 24.15 7.82 -16.53
C GLU A 938 24.30 7.02 -17.85
N ASP A 939 25.13 6.00 -17.82
CA ASP A 939 25.31 5.08 -18.93
C ASP A 939 24.05 4.22 -19.16
N LEU A 940 23.70 3.95 -20.41
CA LEU A 940 22.59 3.06 -20.77
C LEU A 940 22.87 1.61 -20.34
N ASN A 941 24.13 1.23 -20.10
CA ASN A 941 24.51 -0.05 -19.50
C ASN A 941 24.40 -0.07 -17.97
N THR A 942 23.68 0.88 -17.38
CA THR A 942 23.54 0.96 -15.91
C THR A 942 22.94 -0.32 -15.32
N LEU A 943 22.01 -0.97 -16.02
CA LEU A 943 21.43 -2.25 -15.58
C LEU A 943 22.46 -3.38 -15.47
N GLU A 944 23.39 -3.45 -16.41
CA GLU A 944 24.49 -4.41 -16.38
C GLU A 944 25.51 -4.06 -15.27
N LYS A 945 25.78 -2.77 -15.08
CA LYS A 945 26.68 -2.28 -14.02
C LYS A 945 26.14 -2.58 -12.62
N ILE A 946 24.82 -2.47 -12.40
CA ILE A 946 24.17 -2.86 -11.14
C ILE A 946 24.44 -4.34 -10.85
N GLN A 947 24.11 -5.20 -11.80
CA GLN A 947 24.32 -6.63 -11.66
C GLN A 947 25.80 -7.00 -11.43
N GLU A 948 26.72 -6.36 -12.15
CA GLU A 948 28.16 -6.56 -11.98
C GLU A 948 28.63 -6.12 -10.59
N ALA A 949 28.18 -4.96 -10.11
CA ALA A 949 28.53 -4.47 -8.78
C ALA A 949 28.12 -5.44 -7.68
N TYR A 950 26.90 -5.99 -7.75
CA TYR A 950 26.42 -6.98 -6.79
C TYR A 950 27.18 -8.31 -6.91
N LEU A 951 27.44 -8.80 -8.12
CA LEU A 951 28.19 -10.04 -8.35
C LEU A 951 29.61 -9.97 -7.81
N THR A 952 30.27 -8.82 -7.94
CA THR A 952 31.68 -8.66 -7.61
C THR A 952 31.96 -8.08 -6.23
N ALA A 953 30.93 -7.57 -5.53
CA ALA A 953 31.08 -6.98 -4.21
C ALA A 953 31.72 -7.97 -3.23
N GLY A 954 32.94 -7.67 -2.80
CA GLY A 954 33.71 -8.48 -1.87
C GLY A 954 33.63 -7.95 -0.42
N LYS A 955 33.76 -8.85 0.56
CA LYS A 955 33.75 -8.50 2.00
C LYS A 955 34.69 -7.34 2.33
N LYS A 956 35.97 -7.43 1.90
CA LYS A 956 36.99 -6.39 2.15
C LYS A 956 36.66 -5.03 1.53
N GLU A 957 36.01 -5.03 0.37
CA GLU A 957 35.59 -3.79 -0.28
C GLU A 957 34.46 -3.13 0.50
N LEU A 958 33.48 -3.90 0.96
CA LEU A 958 32.38 -3.38 1.77
C LEU A 958 32.88 -2.89 3.14
N GLU A 959 33.82 -3.58 3.77
CA GLU A 959 34.49 -3.13 5.00
C GLU A 959 35.22 -1.81 4.80
N ALA A 960 35.91 -1.65 3.65
CA ALA A 960 36.59 -0.40 3.30
C ALA A 960 35.59 0.75 3.07
N LEU A 961 34.46 0.48 2.40
CA LEU A 961 33.38 1.44 2.23
C LEU A 961 32.76 1.83 3.58
N ALA A 962 32.44 0.85 4.42
CA ALA A 962 31.91 1.08 5.76
C ALA A 962 32.87 1.91 6.61
N LYS A 963 34.18 1.60 6.57
CA LYS A 963 35.22 2.37 7.29
C LYS A 963 35.27 3.82 6.86
N ARG A 964 35.08 4.10 5.57
CA ARG A 964 35.12 5.45 5.00
C ARG A 964 33.85 6.24 5.25
N TRP A 965 32.68 5.62 5.10
CA TRP A 965 31.40 6.33 5.03
C TRP A 965 30.54 6.20 6.29
N LEU A 966 30.63 5.12 7.07
CA LEU A 966 29.91 4.95 8.33
C LEU A 966 30.67 5.50 9.54
N ASP A 967 31.22 6.73 9.41
CA ASP A 967 31.96 7.35 10.51
C ASP A 967 31.03 8.09 11.47
N GLN A 968 30.84 7.54 12.68
CA GLN A 968 29.99 8.16 13.71
C GLN A 968 30.33 9.62 14.03
N ARG A 969 31.58 10.07 13.80
CA ARG A 969 32.00 11.44 14.02
C ARG A 969 31.40 12.43 13.01
N LYS A 970 30.79 11.94 11.93
CA LYS A 970 30.08 12.73 10.91
C LYS A 970 28.56 12.58 11.05
N LEU A 971 28.10 11.84 12.05
CA LEU A 971 26.71 11.48 12.20
C LEU A 971 25.89 12.72 12.64
N GLN A 972 24.80 12.93 11.95
CA GLN A 972 23.77 13.89 12.34
C GLN A 972 22.53 13.09 12.77
N ILE A 973 22.03 13.41 13.96
CA ILE A 973 20.88 12.73 14.55
C ILE A 973 19.85 13.78 14.89
N VAL A 974 18.62 13.62 14.41
CA VAL A 974 17.46 14.44 14.80
C VAL A 974 16.44 13.55 15.48
N ILE A 975 16.00 13.97 16.65
CA ILE A 975 15.07 13.25 17.50
C ILE A 975 13.86 14.15 17.76
N VAL A 976 12.66 13.62 17.51
CA VAL A 976 11.41 14.28 17.91
C VAL A 976 10.77 13.43 19.00
N ALA A 977 10.69 13.99 20.20
CA ALA A 977 10.22 13.29 21.39
C ALA A 977 9.77 14.26 22.49
N ASP A 978 9.11 13.76 23.51
CA ASP A 978 8.89 14.50 24.74
C ASP A 978 10.15 14.45 25.61
N LYS A 979 10.84 15.57 25.70
CA LYS A 979 12.10 15.68 26.46
C LYS A 979 11.97 15.41 27.96
N THR A 980 10.75 15.49 28.49
CA THR A 980 10.47 15.30 29.92
C THR A 980 10.21 13.83 30.26
N THR A 981 10.14 12.93 29.28
CA THR A 981 9.92 11.50 29.49
C THR A 981 10.89 10.94 30.54
N PRO A 982 10.40 10.29 31.61
CA PRO A 982 11.26 9.73 32.65
C PRO A 982 11.98 8.48 32.15
N ILE A 983 13.28 8.41 32.36
CA ILE A 983 14.14 7.28 32.04
C ILE A 983 14.58 6.58 33.33
N LYS A 984 14.12 5.36 33.54
CA LYS A 984 14.54 4.53 34.67
C LYS A 984 15.87 3.85 34.34
N ARG A 985 16.94 4.26 35.00
CA ARG A 985 18.26 3.62 34.86
C ARG A 985 18.34 2.35 35.72
N ARG A 986 19.06 1.32 35.23
CA ARG A 986 19.33 0.11 36.01
C ARG A 986 20.09 0.41 37.32
N GLU A 987 20.97 1.43 37.29
CA GLU A 987 21.73 1.91 38.45
C GLU A 987 21.73 3.45 38.40
N GLY A 988 21.36 4.11 39.51
CA GLY A 988 21.33 5.58 39.66
C GLY A 988 19.91 6.17 39.70
N PRO A 989 19.81 7.47 39.83
CA PRO A 989 18.52 8.18 39.87
C PRO A 989 17.83 8.17 38.50
N GLU A 990 16.51 8.25 38.51
CA GLU A 990 15.71 8.54 37.34
C GLU A 990 16.11 9.90 36.73
N VAL A 991 16.21 9.95 35.41
CA VAL A 991 16.58 11.16 34.65
C VAL A 991 15.55 11.44 33.57
N THR A 992 15.52 12.67 33.03
CA THR A 992 14.68 12.96 31.86
C THR A 992 15.36 12.48 30.57
N LEU A 993 14.57 12.25 29.51
CA LEU A 993 15.09 11.93 28.18
C LEU A 993 16.11 12.97 27.71
N GLU A 994 15.89 14.24 27.97
CA GLU A 994 16.85 15.30 27.62
C GLU A 994 18.22 15.09 28.28
N GLN A 995 18.22 14.78 29.59
CA GLN A 995 19.46 14.53 30.33
C GLN A 995 20.18 13.29 29.83
N ASP A 996 19.42 12.26 29.46
CA ASP A 996 19.95 11.02 28.93
C ASP A 996 20.54 11.19 27.52
N LEU A 997 19.88 11.97 26.68
CA LEU A 997 20.38 12.32 25.33
C LEU A 997 21.62 13.24 25.38
N LYS A 998 21.73 14.15 26.33
CA LYS A 998 22.94 14.93 26.55
C LYS A 998 24.13 14.04 26.90
N ALA A 999 23.92 13.09 27.82
CA ALA A 999 24.95 12.11 28.17
C ALA A 999 25.32 11.22 26.99
N LEU A 1000 24.33 10.81 26.16
CA LEU A 1000 24.58 10.08 24.94
C LEU A 1000 25.40 10.89 23.92
N ALA A 1001 25.07 12.15 23.72
CA ALA A 1001 25.81 13.05 22.81
C ALA A 1001 27.28 13.15 23.22
N GLU A 1002 27.55 13.35 24.51
CA GLU A 1002 28.91 13.38 25.04
C GLU A 1002 29.65 12.07 24.80
N LYS A 1003 29.01 10.93 25.07
CA LYS A 1003 29.55 9.56 24.81
C LYS A 1003 29.87 9.32 23.34
N LEU A 1004 29.04 9.83 22.42
CA LEU A 1004 29.25 9.71 20.97
C LEU A 1004 30.23 10.75 20.42
N GLY A 1005 30.61 11.78 21.22
CA GLY A 1005 31.43 12.88 20.78
C GLY A 1005 30.70 13.84 19.83
N LEU A 1006 29.40 13.98 19.97
CA LEU A 1006 28.54 14.83 19.15
C LEU A 1006 28.10 16.06 19.93
N PRO A 1007 28.08 17.27 19.32
CA PRO A 1007 27.43 18.44 19.93
C PRO A 1007 25.91 18.15 20.12
N TYR A 1008 25.40 18.52 21.29
CA TYR A 1008 23.97 18.50 21.57
C TYR A 1008 23.33 19.85 21.22
N GLN A 1009 22.17 19.79 20.56
CA GLN A 1009 21.38 20.98 20.19
C GLN A 1009 19.88 20.74 20.46
N GLU A 1010 19.20 21.74 21.04
CA GLU A 1010 17.72 21.73 21.04
C GLU A 1010 17.21 22.61 19.88
N ILE A 1011 16.28 22.06 19.08
CA ILE A 1011 15.65 22.76 17.95
C ILE A 1011 14.21 23.07 18.34
N PRO A 1012 13.74 24.31 18.16
CA PRO A 1012 12.35 24.63 18.40
C PRO A 1012 11.43 23.91 17.43
N LEU A 1013 10.30 23.39 17.89
CA LEU A 1013 9.25 22.86 17.04
C LEU A 1013 8.66 24.02 16.20
N ARG A 1014 8.63 23.86 14.87
CA ARG A 1014 8.13 24.85 13.92
C ARG A 1014 6.86 24.38 13.25
#